data_965bc2067239d71bec10753111651096
#
_entry.id   965bc2067239d71bec10753111651096
#
_cell.length_a   1.000
_cell.length_b   1.000
_cell.length_c   1.000
_cell.angle_alpha   90.00
_cell.angle_beta   90.00
_cell.angle_gamma   90.00
#
_symmetry.space_group_name_H-M   'P 1'
#
loop_
_entity.id
_entity.type
_entity.pdbx_description
1 polymer ?
#
loop_
_entity_poly.entity_id
_entity_poly.type
_entity_poly.pdbx_seq_one_letter_code
_entity_poly.pdbx_strand_id
1 'polypeptide(L)'
;MATPDLPTFDKILIANRGEIACRVIATCRTLGIATVAVYSDADRGARHVRLADEAVYIGAAPARESYLRAERILDAAQHSGAQAIHPGYGFLSENAEFAEACAARGVVFIGPPPAAIRAMGDKSAAKALMQAAGVPLTPGYHGERQDPEFLRAQAAAIGYPVLIKASAGGGGKGMRRVDDDADFDAALAACQREAQAAFGNAHVLVEKYVLRPRHIEIQVFGDTHGELVYLFERDCSVQRRHQKVLEEAPAPGMDETRRAAMGQAAVEAARAVGYVGAGTVEFIVAPDGAFYFMEMNTRLQVEHPVTECITGTDLVEWQLRVAAGQPLPQRQHELAIRGHALEARLYAEDPARGFLPSIGTLQHLRLPAADAHTRVDAGVEQGDVIGPHYDPMIAKLIVWDVTRERALRRMQAALAACQVVGVSTNAAFLQRLVGTAAFAQADLDTALIEREHTALFDTPAPPSDALWSLAALAWQLHEHAPAAHADDPHSPWDLRDGWRLGAPAPRALTLQQGDTQRTLHLAAHAGGWRIHPAQAQDALEASGQLRDGRLSAFLGTQRVQADAVFAGTQLHLFVDGHGYLFERHDPVADADQPALESGGLTAPMPGRIVALLVAPGTQVTRGTPLLVLEAMKMEHTLQAPADGTVQGFRVREGELVGDGVALLDFEAV
;
A
#
# COMPACT_ATOMS: atom_id res chain seq x y z
N MET A 1 36.73 -17.13 11.01
CA MET A 1 36.64 -17.42 12.44
C MET A 1 35.17 -17.33 12.79
N ALA A 2 34.54 -18.39 13.33
CA ALA A 2 33.17 -18.30 13.81
C ALA A 2 33.13 -17.27 14.95
N THR A 3 32.29 -16.24 14.80
CA THR A 3 31.97 -15.33 15.89
C THR A 3 31.42 -16.16 17.06
N PRO A 4 31.84 -15.91 18.30
CA PRO A 4 31.29 -16.62 19.45
C PRO A 4 29.77 -16.43 19.45
N ASP A 5 29.03 -17.51 19.75
CA ASP A 5 27.57 -17.47 19.98
C ASP A 5 27.30 -16.48 21.12
N LEU A 6 26.98 -15.25 20.74
CA LEU A 6 26.52 -14.24 21.71
C LEU A 6 25.08 -14.56 22.07
N PRO A 7 24.66 -14.39 23.34
CA PRO A 7 23.31 -14.72 23.76
C PRO A 7 22.29 -13.96 22.91
N THR A 8 21.40 -14.68 22.30
CA THR A 8 20.22 -14.20 21.59
C THR A 8 18.99 -14.65 22.37
N PHE A 9 17.82 -14.24 21.91
CA PHE A 9 16.56 -14.74 22.44
C PHE A 9 16.29 -16.16 21.94
N ASP A 10 15.71 -17.00 22.79
CA ASP A 10 15.20 -18.32 22.39
C ASP A 10 13.82 -18.19 21.73
N LYS A 11 13.01 -17.24 22.26
CA LYS A 11 11.63 -17.02 21.79
C LYS A 11 11.24 -15.54 21.90
N ILE A 12 10.61 -15.01 20.83
CA ILE A 12 10.04 -13.67 20.82
C ILE A 12 8.57 -13.67 20.42
N LEU A 13 7.83 -12.67 20.89
CA LEU A 13 6.48 -12.38 20.42
C LEU A 13 6.53 -11.25 19.39
N ILE A 14 5.74 -11.38 18.31
CA ILE A 14 5.61 -10.35 17.28
C ILE A 14 4.26 -9.65 17.48
N ALA A 15 4.31 -8.41 18.00
CA ALA A 15 3.12 -7.60 18.29
C ALA A 15 2.63 -6.85 17.05
N ASN A 16 2.48 -7.58 15.96
CA ASN A 16 2.06 -7.04 14.67
C ASN A 16 1.42 -8.14 13.80
N ARG A 17 1.03 -7.78 12.56
CA ARG A 17 0.35 -8.63 11.60
C ARG A 17 0.87 -8.42 10.17
N GLY A 18 0.33 -9.23 9.25
CA GLY A 18 0.56 -9.03 7.82
C GLY A 18 2.01 -9.24 7.41
N GLU A 19 2.47 -8.45 6.45
CA GLU A 19 3.79 -8.65 5.84
C GLU A 19 4.95 -8.47 6.83
N ILE A 20 4.87 -7.47 7.72
CA ILE A 20 5.94 -7.22 8.68
C ILE A 20 6.08 -8.36 9.71
N ALA A 21 4.98 -8.96 10.14
CA ALA A 21 5.06 -10.13 10.99
C ALA A 21 5.71 -11.30 10.25
N CYS A 22 5.34 -11.56 8.98
CA CYS A 22 5.99 -12.57 8.14
C CYS A 22 7.48 -12.27 7.94
N ARG A 23 7.84 -10.99 7.76
CA ARG A 23 9.22 -10.53 7.60
C ARG A 23 10.07 -10.83 8.84
N VAL A 24 9.56 -10.50 10.03
CA VAL A 24 10.24 -10.77 11.31
C VAL A 24 10.38 -12.27 11.54
N ILE A 25 9.31 -13.05 11.28
CA ILE A 25 9.33 -14.52 11.39
C ILE A 25 10.45 -15.12 10.51
N ALA A 26 10.62 -14.60 9.28
CA ALA A 26 11.65 -15.12 8.37
C ALA A 26 13.06 -14.97 8.93
N THR A 27 13.41 -13.80 9.48
CA THR A 27 14.71 -13.57 10.12
C THR A 27 14.87 -14.41 11.39
N CYS A 28 13.85 -14.48 12.25
CA CYS A 28 13.88 -15.31 13.46
C CYS A 28 14.14 -16.77 13.12
N ARG A 29 13.47 -17.29 12.10
CA ARG A 29 13.68 -18.68 11.62
C ARG A 29 15.11 -18.90 11.16
N THR A 30 15.72 -17.95 10.44
CA THR A 30 17.13 -18.03 10.02
C THR A 30 18.09 -18.06 11.20
N LEU A 31 17.73 -17.33 12.28
CA LEU A 31 18.53 -17.27 13.50
C LEU A 31 18.22 -18.39 14.52
N GLY A 32 17.26 -19.26 14.23
CA GLY A 32 16.83 -20.33 15.15
C GLY A 32 16.03 -19.82 16.36
N ILE A 33 15.40 -18.63 16.27
CA ILE A 33 14.58 -18.02 17.33
C ILE A 33 13.12 -18.43 17.11
N ALA A 34 12.48 -19.02 18.12
CA ALA A 34 11.07 -19.36 18.07
C ALA A 34 10.19 -18.11 18.09
N THR A 35 9.08 -18.16 17.39
CA THR A 35 8.18 -17.01 17.19
C THR A 35 6.76 -17.24 17.69
N VAL A 36 6.20 -16.25 18.35
CA VAL A 36 4.80 -16.21 18.78
C VAL A 36 4.09 -15.11 18.00
N ALA A 37 3.15 -15.46 17.15
CA ALA A 37 2.26 -14.51 16.50
C ALA A 37 1.08 -14.16 17.40
N VAL A 38 0.58 -12.93 17.33
CA VAL A 38 -0.71 -12.55 17.89
C VAL A 38 -1.72 -12.34 16.77
N TYR A 39 -3.00 -12.64 17.03
CA TYR A 39 -4.03 -12.49 16.00
C TYR A 39 -5.39 -12.09 16.57
N SER A 40 -6.11 -11.29 15.78
CA SER A 40 -7.53 -10.96 16.00
C SER A 40 -8.44 -11.96 15.30
N ASP A 41 -9.76 -11.80 15.49
CA ASP A 41 -10.75 -12.61 14.76
C ASP A 41 -10.57 -12.54 13.24
N ALA A 42 -10.23 -11.37 12.70
CA ALA A 42 -10.01 -11.19 11.26
C ALA A 42 -8.75 -11.91 10.73
N ASP A 43 -7.78 -12.17 11.59
CA ASP A 43 -6.48 -12.74 11.20
C ASP A 43 -6.32 -14.22 11.61
N ARG A 44 -7.38 -14.89 12.10
CA ARG A 44 -7.31 -16.29 12.59
C ARG A 44 -6.64 -17.25 11.61
N GLY A 45 -6.87 -17.09 10.32
CA GLY A 45 -6.24 -17.88 9.25
C GLY A 45 -5.14 -17.16 8.49
N ALA A 46 -4.66 -16.00 8.94
CA ALA A 46 -3.69 -15.19 8.22
C ALA A 46 -2.32 -15.86 8.07
N ARG A 47 -1.59 -15.47 7.03
CA ARG A 47 -0.29 -16.06 6.69
C ARG A 47 0.71 -16.02 7.86
N HIS A 48 0.83 -14.90 8.57
CA HIS A 48 1.76 -14.78 9.70
C HIS A 48 1.43 -15.73 10.85
N VAL A 49 0.13 -16.04 11.07
CA VAL A 49 -0.32 -17.00 12.07
C VAL A 49 0.10 -18.43 11.69
N ARG A 50 -0.01 -18.77 10.40
CA ARG A 50 0.43 -20.08 9.88
C ARG A 50 1.95 -20.26 9.87
N LEU A 51 2.71 -19.17 9.76
CA LEU A 51 4.17 -19.19 9.69
C LEU A 51 4.85 -19.23 11.05
N ALA A 52 4.24 -18.68 12.10
CA ALA A 52 4.81 -18.65 13.43
C ALA A 52 4.80 -20.04 14.08
N ASP A 53 5.68 -20.27 15.08
CA ASP A 53 5.75 -21.51 15.83
C ASP A 53 4.58 -21.64 16.79
N GLU A 54 4.12 -20.53 17.36
CA GLU A 54 2.97 -20.42 18.24
C GLU A 54 2.10 -19.23 17.84
N ALA A 55 0.80 -19.27 18.17
CA ALA A 55 -0.09 -18.14 17.92
C ALA A 55 -1.08 -17.94 19.07
N VAL A 56 -1.31 -16.69 19.46
CA VAL A 56 -2.17 -16.31 20.58
C VAL A 56 -3.27 -15.35 20.14
N TYR A 57 -4.52 -15.71 20.44
CA TYR A 57 -5.68 -14.85 20.17
C TYR A 57 -5.70 -13.64 21.11
N ILE A 58 -5.88 -12.44 20.56
CA ILE A 58 -5.85 -11.19 21.32
C ILE A 58 -7.14 -10.35 21.24
N GLY A 59 -8.18 -10.80 20.54
CA GLY A 59 -9.48 -10.14 20.56
C GLY A 59 -10.16 -9.95 19.20
N ALA A 60 -11.22 -9.13 19.21
CA ALA A 60 -12.04 -8.87 18.04
C ALA A 60 -11.26 -8.13 16.92
N ALA A 61 -11.84 -8.13 15.72
CA ALA A 61 -11.22 -7.58 14.51
C ALA A 61 -10.76 -6.11 14.62
N PRO A 62 -11.54 -5.15 15.22
CA PRO A 62 -11.07 -3.78 15.34
C PRO A 62 -9.74 -3.68 16.12
N ALA A 63 -8.77 -2.93 15.58
CA ALA A 63 -7.43 -2.81 16.18
C ALA A 63 -7.46 -2.35 17.65
N ARG A 64 -8.37 -1.43 18.01
CA ARG A 64 -8.58 -0.94 19.39
C ARG A 64 -9.02 -2.05 20.37
N GLU A 65 -9.53 -3.16 19.86
CA GLU A 65 -10.00 -4.31 20.64
C GLU A 65 -9.02 -5.48 20.62
N SER A 66 -7.92 -5.35 19.87
CA SER A 66 -6.90 -6.39 19.67
C SER A 66 -5.47 -5.82 19.67
N TYR A 67 -4.93 -5.44 18.53
CA TYR A 67 -3.52 -5.03 18.34
C TYR A 67 -3.11 -3.74 19.09
N LEU A 68 -4.06 -2.92 19.53
CA LEU A 68 -3.81 -1.74 20.38
C LEU A 68 -4.05 -2.01 21.87
N ARG A 69 -4.35 -3.27 22.26
CA ARG A 69 -4.54 -3.68 23.65
C ARG A 69 -3.22 -4.18 24.24
N ALA A 70 -2.43 -3.23 24.78
CA ALA A 70 -1.12 -3.51 25.37
C ALA A 70 -1.15 -4.66 26.40
N GLU A 71 -2.17 -4.68 27.27
CA GLU A 71 -2.30 -5.71 28.29
C GLU A 71 -2.41 -7.12 27.70
N ARG A 72 -3.24 -7.29 26.64
CA ARG A 72 -3.44 -8.60 26.00
C ARG A 72 -2.17 -9.11 25.32
N ILE A 73 -1.40 -8.20 24.72
CA ILE A 73 -0.11 -8.53 24.09
C ILE A 73 0.91 -8.95 25.14
N LEU A 74 0.98 -8.20 26.26
CA LEU A 74 1.87 -8.52 27.37
C LEU A 74 1.48 -9.85 28.05
N ASP A 75 0.20 -10.09 28.24
CA ASP A 75 -0.29 -11.36 28.79
C ASP A 75 0.05 -12.54 27.84
N ALA A 76 -0.09 -12.34 26.51
CA ALA A 76 0.32 -13.33 25.51
C ALA A 76 1.84 -13.62 25.58
N ALA A 77 2.68 -12.60 25.76
CA ALA A 77 4.12 -12.77 25.90
C ALA A 77 4.48 -13.57 27.16
N GLN A 78 3.85 -13.26 28.29
CA GLN A 78 4.08 -13.99 29.55
C GLN A 78 3.61 -15.45 29.47
N HIS A 79 2.43 -15.70 28.92
CA HIS A 79 1.89 -17.06 28.81
C HIS A 79 2.69 -17.95 27.86
N SER A 80 3.23 -17.38 26.77
CA SER A 80 4.07 -18.11 25.82
C SER A 80 5.53 -18.26 26.27
N GLY A 81 5.94 -17.52 27.30
CA GLY A 81 7.34 -17.45 27.74
C GLY A 81 8.25 -16.70 26.77
N ALA A 82 7.71 -15.77 25.97
CA ALA A 82 8.51 -14.93 25.09
C ALA A 82 9.38 -13.96 25.90
N GLN A 83 10.66 -13.91 25.58
CA GLN A 83 11.67 -13.08 26.27
C GLN A 83 11.66 -11.63 25.79
N ALA A 84 11.20 -11.40 24.55
CA ALA A 84 11.15 -10.10 23.91
C ALA A 84 9.91 -9.94 23.04
N ILE A 85 9.54 -8.68 22.78
CA ILE A 85 8.44 -8.31 21.87
C ILE A 85 9.01 -7.46 20.73
N HIS A 86 8.79 -7.93 19.49
CA HIS A 86 9.04 -7.13 18.29
C HIS A 86 7.75 -6.42 17.86
N PRO A 87 7.70 -5.08 17.91
CA PRO A 87 6.47 -4.34 17.62
C PRO A 87 6.20 -4.16 16.12
N GLY A 88 7.17 -4.44 15.24
CA GLY A 88 7.11 -4.12 13.82
C GLY A 88 7.04 -2.61 13.57
N TYR A 89 6.06 -2.18 12.77
CA TYR A 89 5.71 -0.77 12.55
C TYR A 89 4.19 -0.54 12.67
N GLY A 90 3.76 0.69 12.95
CA GLY A 90 2.37 1.00 13.27
C GLY A 90 1.95 0.42 14.64
N PHE A 91 0.65 0.36 14.92
CA PHE A 91 0.07 -0.09 16.20
C PHE A 91 0.79 0.48 17.43
N LEU A 92 1.48 -0.36 18.19
CA LEU A 92 2.16 0.02 19.43
C LEU A 92 3.67 0.26 19.26
N SER A 93 4.19 0.27 18.03
CA SER A 93 5.64 0.40 17.78
C SER A 93 6.25 1.73 18.25
N GLU A 94 5.46 2.79 18.27
CA GLU A 94 5.86 4.15 18.72
C GLU A 94 5.12 4.56 20.00
N ASN A 95 4.71 3.58 20.82
CA ASN A 95 4.02 3.83 22.08
C ASN A 95 4.98 3.66 23.28
N ALA A 96 5.31 4.78 23.91
CA ALA A 96 6.27 4.81 25.03
C ALA A 96 5.75 4.07 26.27
N GLU A 97 4.44 4.18 26.57
CA GLU A 97 3.81 3.48 27.69
C GLU A 97 3.86 1.97 27.51
N PHE A 98 3.70 1.48 26.27
CA PHE A 98 3.82 0.06 25.95
C PHE A 98 5.26 -0.44 26.16
N ALA A 99 6.26 0.33 25.71
CA ALA A 99 7.67 -0.01 25.92
C ALA A 99 8.03 -0.05 27.41
N GLU A 100 7.51 0.89 28.23
CA GLU A 100 7.67 0.87 29.69
C GLU A 100 6.96 -0.33 30.34
N ALA A 101 5.75 -0.65 29.87
CA ALA A 101 5.00 -1.78 30.39
C ALA A 101 5.69 -3.13 30.07
N CYS A 102 6.37 -3.24 28.93
CA CYS A 102 7.23 -4.40 28.62
C CYS A 102 8.34 -4.52 29.67
N ALA A 103 9.10 -3.45 29.91
CA ALA A 103 10.19 -3.45 30.88
C ALA A 103 9.69 -3.78 32.30
N ALA A 104 8.55 -3.22 32.72
CA ALA A 104 7.94 -3.48 34.02
C ALA A 104 7.54 -4.95 34.22
N ARG A 105 7.29 -5.69 33.11
CA ARG A 105 6.98 -7.14 33.13
C ARG A 105 8.20 -8.03 32.85
N GLY A 106 9.40 -7.44 32.74
CA GLY A 106 10.64 -8.19 32.47
C GLY A 106 10.73 -8.74 31.05
N VAL A 107 9.99 -8.15 30.10
CA VAL A 107 10.02 -8.51 28.68
C VAL A 107 10.77 -7.42 27.90
N VAL A 108 11.73 -7.79 27.07
CA VAL A 108 12.51 -6.83 26.30
C VAL A 108 11.65 -6.25 25.16
N PHE A 109 11.55 -4.93 25.07
CA PHE A 109 10.97 -4.26 23.90
C PHE A 109 12.04 -4.11 22.83
N ILE A 110 11.84 -4.72 21.65
CA ILE A 110 12.78 -4.64 20.52
C ILE A 110 12.50 -3.34 19.76
N GLY A 111 13.11 -2.28 20.23
CA GLY A 111 12.91 -0.91 19.74
C GLY A 111 13.66 0.12 20.61
N PRO A 112 13.43 1.42 20.37
CA PRO A 112 14.10 2.48 21.09
C PRO A 112 13.62 2.60 22.54
N PRO A 113 14.41 3.30 23.40
CA PRO A 113 14.01 3.63 24.76
C PRO A 113 12.73 4.48 24.78
N PRO A 114 11.85 4.31 25.79
CA PRO A 114 10.62 5.11 25.92
C PRO A 114 10.84 6.63 25.89
N ALA A 115 11.96 7.10 26.45
CA ALA A 115 12.32 8.51 26.44
C ALA A 115 12.55 9.06 25.02
N ALA A 116 13.19 8.26 24.14
CA ALA A 116 13.41 8.64 22.75
C ALA A 116 12.08 8.68 21.97
N ILE A 117 11.17 7.73 22.21
CA ILE A 117 9.84 7.72 21.60
C ILE A 117 9.07 8.99 22.00
N ARG A 118 9.05 9.34 23.29
CA ARG A 118 8.36 10.56 23.77
C ARG A 118 8.97 11.83 23.20
N ALA A 119 10.30 11.92 23.16
CA ALA A 119 10.99 13.11 22.67
C ALA A 119 10.67 13.40 21.20
N MET A 120 10.43 12.35 20.39
CA MET A 120 10.10 12.47 18.96
C MET A 120 8.59 12.52 18.68
N GLY A 121 7.75 12.20 19.66
CA GLY A 121 6.29 12.16 19.50
C GLY A 121 5.60 13.52 19.36
N ASP A 122 6.21 14.60 19.85
CA ASP A 122 5.74 15.98 19.65
C ASP A 122 6.69 16.74 18.72
N LYS A 123 6.15 17.24 17.59
CA LYS A 123 6.95 17.89 16.54
C LYS A 123 7.62 19.18 17.01
N SER A 124 6.96 19.96 17.87
CA SER A 124 7.55 21.21 18.37
C SER A 124 8.70 20.93 19.33
N ALA A 125 8.52 20.00 20.27
CA ALA A 125 9.57 19.57 21.19
C ALA A 125 10.74 18.91 20.45
N ALA A 126 10.45 18.03 19.48
CA ALA A 126 11.46 17.41 18.63
C ALA A 126 12.30 18.46 17.87
N LYS A 127 11.65 19.47 17.25
CA LYS A 127 12.36 20.54 16.54
C LYS A 127 13.23 21.39 17.45
N ALA A 128 12.74 21.75 18.63
CA ALA A 128 13.56 22.48 19.62
C ALA A 128 14.81 21.68 20.01
N LEU A 129 14.67 20.38 20.21
CA LEU A 129 15.78 19.48 20.52
C LEU A 129 16.77 19.37 19.34
N MET A 130 16.26 19.22 18.12
CA MET A 130 17.08 19.16 16.90
C MET A 130 17.82 20.46 16.65
N GLN A 131 17.20 21.60 16.90
CA GLN A 131 17.86 22.90 16.82
C GLN A 131 19.04 23.00 17.80
N ALA A 132 18.85 22.55 19.04
CA ALA A 132 19.91 22.50 20.03
C ALA A 132 21.06 21.55 19.65
N ALA A 133 20.74 20.46 18.92
CA ALA A 133 21.70 19.50 18.40
C ALA A 133 22.39 19.98 17.09
N GLY A 134 22.04 21.15 16.55
CA GLY A 134 22.62 21.67 15.30
C GLY A 134 22.11 21.00 14.02
N VAL A 135 21.01 20.25 14.09
CA VAL A 135 20.37 19.64 12.92
C VAL A 135 19.64 20.72 12.10
N PRO A 136 19.82 20.81 10.77
CA PRO A 136 19.16 21.81 9.95
C PRO A 136 17.63 21.70 10.03
N LEU A 137 16.94 22.78 10.34
CA LEU A 137 15.48 22.87 10.40
C LEU A 137 14.93 23.74 9.27
N THR A 138 13.73 23.42 8.81
CA THR A 138 12.97 24.32 7.92
C THR A 138 12.82 25.68 8.61
N PRO A 139 13.13 26.79 7.94
CA PRO A 139 12.88 28.13 8.50
C PRO A 139 11.42 28.24 8.97
N GLY A 140 11.21 28.53 10.27
CA GLY A 140 9.87 28.46 10.81
C GLY A 140 9.79 28.87 12.28
N TYR A 141 8.56 28.82 12.78
CA TYR A 141 8.23 29.02 14.18
C TYR A 141 7.60 27.74 14.77
N HIS A 142 8.18 27.26 15.86
CA HIS A 142 7.72 26.05 16.58
C HIS A 142 7.67 26.25 18.11
N GLY A 143 7.55 27.53 18.55
CA GLY A 143 7.50 27.89 19.97
C GLY A 143 6.09 27.83 20.56
N GLU A 144 6.01 28.08 21.88
CA GLU A 144 4.79 27.95 22.70
C GLU A 144 3.72 29.03 22.42
N ARG A 145 4.10 30.18 21.88
CA ARG A 145 3.15 31.28 21.66
C ARG A 145 2.26 31.00 20.47
N GLN A 146 0.94 30.91 20.71
CA GLN A 146 -0.07 30.52 19.71
C GLN A 146 -1.07 31.64 19.36
N ASP A 147 -0.72 32.87 19.70
CA ASP A 147 -1.50 34.06 19.39
C ASP A 147 -1.59 34.27 17.85
N PRO A 148 -2.79 34.41 17.25
CA PRO A 148 -2.96 34.47 15.80
C PRO A 148 -2.18 35.61 15.14
N GLU A 149 -2.19 36.81 15.73
CA GLU A 149 -1.47 37.97 15.17
C GLU A 149 0.06 37.73 15.19
N PHE A 150 0.54 37.10 16.27
CA PHE A 150 1.93 36.73 16.40
C PHE A 150 2.33 35.68 15.36
N LEU A 151 1.55 34.61 15.19
CA LEU A 151 1.82 33.57 14.21
C LEU A 151 1.79 34.12 12.77
N ARG A 152 0.86 35.04 12.47
CA ARG A 152 0.82 35.75 11.18
C ARG A 152 2.08 36.60 10.95
N ALA A 153 2.54 37.30 11.98
CA ALA A 153 3.80 38.06 11.90
C ALA A 153 5.02 37.13 11.68
N GLN A 154 5.03 35.94 12.30
CA GLN A 154 6.05 34.91 12.02
C GLN A 154 5.99 34.41 10.57
N ALA A 155 4.80 34.12 10.07
CA ALA A 155 4.61 33.72 8.67
C ALA A 155 5.13 34.77 7.68
N ALA A 156 4.82 36.03 7.91
CA ALA A 156 5.32 37.16 7.12
C ALA A 156 6.86 37.28 7.18
N ALA A 157 7.46 37.06 8.35
CA ALA A 157 8.92 37.08 8.52
C ALA A 157 9.60 35.89 7.81
N ILE A 158 8.99 34.70 7.80
CA ILE A 158 9.45 33.49 7.08
C ILE A 158 9.32 33.72 5.58
N GLY A 159 8.31 34.46 5.15
CA GLY A 159 7.96 34.71 3.75
C GLY A 159 7.11 33.59 3.13
N TYR A 160 6.01 33.98 2.46
CA TYR A 160 5.10 33.05 1.80
C TYR A 160 5.75 32.36 0.58
N PRO A 161 5.29 31.16 0.16
CA PRO A 161 4.29 30.36 0.84
C PRO A 161 4.80 29.74 2.14
N VAL A 162 3.88 29.55 3.10
CA VAL A 162 4.15 28.87 4.37
C VAL A 162 3.24 27.65 4.54
N LEU A 163 3.61 26.76 5.44
CA LEU A 163 2.84 25.58 5.82
C LEU A 163 2.50 25.66 7.32
N ILE A 164 1.23 25.68 7.65
CA ILE A 164 0.74 25.54 9.03
C ILE A 164 0.54 24.06 9.31
N LYS A 165 1.07 23.54 10.41
CA LYS A 165 1.01 22.12 10.79
C LYS A 165 0.57 21.97 12.24
N ALA A 166 -0.25 20.96 12.55
CA ALA A 166 -0.48 20.52 13.93
C ALA A 166 0.83 20.02 14.56
N SER A 167 1.10 20.41 15.83
CA SER A 167 2.27 19.94 16.59
C SER A 167 2.15 18.47 16.91
N ALA A 168 0.96 18.01 17.30
CA ALA A 168 0.66 16.60 17.56
C ALA A 168 0.18 15.87 16.30
N GLY A 169 0.44 14.55 16.22
CA GLY A 169 -0.05 13.70 15.16
C GLY A 169 0.86 13.59 13.94
N GLY A 170 0.39 12.81 12.93
CA GLY A 170 1.13 12.46 11.73
C GLY A 170 0.21 12.20 10.52
N GLY A 171 0.78 11.70 9.41
CA GLY A 171 0.00 11.30 8.23
C GLY A 171 -0.61 12.45 7.43
N GLY A 172 -0.10 13.68 7.58
CA GLY A 172 -0.56 14.84 6.81
C GLY A 172 -1.87 15.49 7.29
N LYS A 173 -2.51 14.97 8.35
CA LYS A 173 -3.69 15.59 8.96
C LYS A 173 -3.30 16.88 9.70
N GLY A 174 -4.16 17.92 9.63
CA GLY A 174 -3.87 19.20 10.27
C GLY A 174 -2.71 19.96 9.62
N MET A 175 -2.58 19.90 8.30
CA MET A 175 -1.62 20.68 7.53
C MET A 175 -2.32 21.55 6.49
N ARG A 176 -1.91 22.83 6.38
CA ARG A 176 -2.47 23.77 5.41
C ARG A 176 -1.37 24.64 4.81
N ARG A 177 -1.27 24.61 3.50
CA ARG A 177 -0.44 25.54 2.74
C ARG A 177 -1.17 26.88 2.65
N VAL A 178 -0.40 27.96 2.84
CA VAL A 178 -0.86 29.33 2.73
C VAL A 178 0.08 30.07 1.77
N ASP A 179 -0.48 30.55 0.67
CA ASP A 179 0.29 31.16 -0.41
C ASP A 179 0.49 32.67 -0.20
N ASP A 180 -0.41 33.32 0.50
CA ASP A 180 -0.32 34.76 0.81
C ASP A 180 -0.90 35.11 2.20
N ASP A 181 -0.68 36.33 2.64
CA ASP A 181 -1.07 36.84 3.96
C ASP A 181 -2.59 36.92 4.16
N ALA A 182 -3.36 37.10 3.08
CA ALA A 182 -4.81 37.27 3.16
C ALA A 182 -5.53 35.99 3.63
N ASP A 183 -4.99 34.81 3.28
CA ASP A 183 -5.57 33.51 3.59
C ASP A 183 -5.12 32.95 4.93
N PHE A 184 -4.12 33.58 5.61
CA PHE A 184 -3.47 33.02 6.78
C PHE A 184 -4.42 32.73 7.95
N ASP A 185 -5.26 33.71 8.32
CA ASP A 185 -6.13 33.57 9.51
C ASP A 185 -7.20 32.49 9.32
N ALA A 186 -7.75 32.36 8.11
CA ALA A 186 -8.73 31.33 7.79
C ALA A 186 -8.10 29.92 7.82
N ALA A 187 -6.91 29.80 7.26
CA ALA A 187 -6.13 28.56 7.24
C ALA A 187 -5.68 28.16 8.65
N LEU A 188 -5.21 29.11 9.48
CA LEU A 188 -4.83 28.89 10.87
C LEU A 188 -6.01 28.35 11.68
N ALA A 189 -7.15 29.03 11.63
CA ALA A 189 -8.34 28.63 12.38
C ALA A 189 -8.84 27.23 11.95
N ALA A 190 -8.79 26.92 10.66
CA ALA A 190 -9.17 25.61 10.14
C ALA A 190 -8.18 24.51 10.61
N CYS A 191 -6.86 24.77 10.55
CA CYS A 191 -5.83 23.85 11.02
C CYS A 191 -5.95 23.55 12.53
N GLN A 192 -6.17 24.58 13.35
CA GLN A 192 -6.35 24.45 14.81
C GLN A 192 -7.59 23.63 15.17
N ARG A 193 -8.74 23.85 14.47
CA ARG A 193 -9.96 23.05 14.68
C ARG A 193 -9.75 21.57 14.33
N GLU A 194 -9.10 21.31 13.21
CA GLU A 194 -8.78 19.95 12.78
C GLU A 194 -7.81 19.26 13.76
N ALA A 195 -6.77 19.97 14.20
CA ALA A 195 -5.80 19.48 15.18
C ALA A 195 -6.47 19.16 16.53
N GLN A 196 -7.35 20.04 17.01
CA GLN A 196 -8.10 19.81 18.25
C GLN A 196 -9.02 18.60 18.14
N ALA A 197 -9.73 18.46 17.01
CA ALA A 197 -10.65 17.33 16.80
C ALA A 197 -9.93 15.99 16.66
N ALA A 198 -8.82 15.96 15.93
CA ALA A 198 -8.10 14.72 15.63
C ALA A 198 -7.14 14.27 16.74
N PHE A 199 -6.50 15.23 17.44
CA PHE A 199 -5.40 14.95 18.36
C PHE A 199 -5.62 15.49 19.78
N GLY A 200 -6.72 16.21 20.02
CA GLY A 200 -7.00 16.83 21.33
C GLY A 200 -6.09 18.02 21.66
N ASN A 201 -5.32 18.53 20.69
CA ASN A 201 -4.37 19.62 20.88
C ASN A 201 -4.41 20.57 19.68
N ALA A 202 -4.73 21.86 19.91
CA ALA A 202 -4.81 22.89 18.88
C ALA A 202 -3.46 23.58 18.56
N HIS A 203 -2.36 23.17 19.21
CA HIS A 203 -1.04 23.77 19.01
C HIS A 203 -0.53 23.52 17.59
N VAL A 204 -0.08 24.59 16.92
CA VAL A 204 0.44 24.53 15.56
C VAL A 204 1.84 25.12 15.45
N LEU A 205 2.54 24.73 14.41
CA LEU A 205 3.80 25.33 13.97
C LEU A 205 3.63 25.91 12.57
N VAL A 206 4.46 26.90 12.22
CA VAL A 206 4.44 27.59 10.93
C VAL A 206 5.83 27.48 10.31
N GLU A 207 5.91 26.95 9.08
CA GLU A 207 7.19 26.71 8.41
C GLU A 207 7.18 27.20 6.98
N LYS A 208 8.36 27.54 6.43
CA LYS A 208 8.53 27.77 5.00
C LYS A 208 8.05 26.58 4.20
N TYR A 209 7.16 26.81 3.23
CA TYR A 209 6.81 25.77 2.27
C TYR A 209 7.89 25.67 1.19
N VAL A 210 8.53 24.51 1.11
CA VAL A 210 9.55 24.23 0.10
C VAL A 210 8.85 23.81 -1.20
N LEU A 211 9.16 24.48 -2.29
CA LEU A 211 8.59 24.18 -3.61
C LEU A 211 9.34 23.00 -4.27
N ARG A 212 8.61 22.09 -4.88
CA ARG A 212 9.16 20.88 -5.54
C ARG A 212 10.18 20.13 -4.67
N PRO A 213 9.84 19.79 -3.42
CA PRO A 213 10.80 19.16 -2.54
C PRO A 213 10.94 17.67 -2.87
N ARG A 214 12.13 17.12 -2.57
CA ARG A 214 12.29 15.68 -2.43
C ARG A 214 12.13 15.29 -0.97
N HIS A 215 11.59 14.11 -0.74
CA HIS A 215 11.53 13.47 0.58
C HIS A 215 12.65 12.44 0.64
N ILE A 216 13.73 12.79 1.32
CA ILE A 216 14.89 11.92 1.52
C ILE A 216 14.95 11.56 3.00
N GLU A 217 15.22 10.31 3.27
CA GLU A 217 15.33 9.82 4.64
C GLU A 217 16.62 9.04 4.85
N ILE A 218 17.13 9.11 6.08
CA ILE A 218 18.37 8.42 6.49
C ILE A 218 18.04 7.32 7.47
N GLN A 219 18.42 6.08 7.14
CA GLN A 219 18.38 4.98 8.09
C GLN A 219 19.46 5.17 9.15
N VAL A 220 19.09 5.27 10.42
CA VAL A 220 20.02 5.25 11.55
C VAL A 220 19.88 3.95 12.33
N PHE A 221 20.95 3.56 12.99
CA PHE A 221 20.94 2.44 13.91
C PHE A 221 21.86 2.72 15.10
N GLY A 222 21.37 2.50 16.32
CA GLY A 222 22.13 2.67 17.55
C GLY A 222 22.15 1.40 18.40
N ASP A 223 23.23 1.20 19.17
CA ASP A 223 23.30 0.15 20.17
C ASP A 223 23.25 0.70 21.60
N THR A 224 23.21 -0.21 22.57
CA THR A 224 23.22 0.14 24.01
C THR A 224 24.60 0.53 24.54
N HIS A 225 25.64 0.46 23.71
CA HIS A 225 27.03 0.80 24.03
C HIS A 225 27.39 2.22 23.61
N GLY A 226 26.45 2.93 22.93
CA GLY A 226 26.61 4.32 22.48
C GLY A 226 27.14 4.47 21.06
N GLU A 227 27.32 3.37 20.33
CA GLU A 227 27.66 3.43 18.90
C GLU A 227 26.42 3.74 18.09
N LEU A 228 26.55 4.66 17.14
CA LEU A 228 25.50 5.08 16.21
C LEU A 228 26.06 5.11 14.79
N VAL A 229 25.35 4.51 13.86
CA VAL A 229 25.68 4.51 12.43
C VAL A 229 24.51 4.95 11.58
N TYR A 230 24.78 5.43 10.38
CA TYR A 230 23.76 5.60 9.34
C TYR A 230 23.98 4.62 8.19
N LEU A 231 22.89 4.04 7.68
CA LEU A 231 22.90 3.06 6.61
C LEU A 231 22.40 3.67 5.29
N PHE A 232 22.90 4.87 5.03
CA PHE A 232 22.62 5.66 3.83
C PHE A 232 21.18 6.14 3.71
N GLU A 233 20.89 6.75 2.56
CA GLU A 233 19.61 7.39 2.28
C GLU A 233 18.68 6.53 1.42
N ARG A 234 17.39 6.84 1.54
CA ARG A 234 16.31 6.42 0.64
C ARG A 234 15.62 7.66 0.08
N ASP A 235 15.20 7.59 -1.18
CA ASP A 235 14.26 8.54 -1.75
C ASP A 235 12.85 8.01 -1.64
N CYS A 236 11.99 8.76 -0.96
CA CYS A 236 10.58 8.46 -0.75
C CYS A 236 9.68 9.58 -1.30
N SER A 237 10.16 10.31 -2.32
CA SER A 237 9.45 11.45 -2.88
C SER A 237 8.15 11.04 -3.57
N VAL A 238 8.09 9.83 -4.13
CA VAL A 238 6.91 9.36 -4.86
C VAL A 238 5.83 8.91 -3.88
N GLN A 239 4.88 9.80 -3.64
CA GLN A 239 3.85 9.59 -2.65
C GLN A 239 2.50 10.12 -3.14
N ARG A 240 1.42 9.55 -2.63
CA ARG A 240 0.05 9.95 -2.87
C ARG A 240 -0.59 10.39 -1.56
N ARG A 241 -1.00 11.65 -1.46
CA ARG A 241 -1.58 12.20 -0.23
C ARG A 241 -0.75 11.84 1.02
N HIS A 242 0.58 12.03 0.92
CA HIS A 242 1.59 11.70 1.95
C HIS A 242 1.80 10.21 2.23
N GLN A 243 1.19 9.30 1.47
CA GLN A 243 1.46 7.88 1.53
C GLN A 243 2.53 7.52 0.48
N LYS A 244 3.66 6.99 0.91
CA LYS A 244 4.73 6.49 0.05
C LYS A 244 4.22 5.32 -0.79
N VAL A 245 4.56 5.26 -2.08
CA VAL A 245 4.13 4.19 -3.00
C VAL A 245 5.27 3.56 -3.77
N LEU A 246 6.35 4.35 -4.01
CA LEU A 246 7.62 3.88 -4.57
C LEU A 246 8.76 4.49 -3.77
N GLU A 247 9.73 3.66 -3.39
CA GLU A 247 10.93 4.05 -2.68
C GLU A 247 12.16 3.50 -3.40
N GLU A 248 13.27 4.23 -3.35
CA GLU A 248 14.53 3.76 -3.91
C GLU A 248 15.74 4.11 -3.05
N ALA A 249 16.75 3.27 -3.11
CA ALA A 249 18.04 3.47 -2.46
C ALA A 249 19.20 3.02 -3.38
N PRO A 250 20.29 3.83 -3.44
CA PRO A 250 20.43 5.19 -2.89
C PRO A 250 19.56 6.20 -3.64
N ALA A 251 19.36 7.39 -3.07
CA ALA A 251 18.62 8.46 -3.72
C ALA A 251 19.35 8.93 -4.99
N PRO A 252 18.66 9.00 -6.16
CA PRO A 252 19.31 9.41 -7.41
C PRO A 252 19.85 10.84 -7.31
N GLY A 253 21.03 11.07 -7.90
CA GLY A 253 21.68 12.38 -7.90
C GLY A 253 22.23 12.84 -6.54
N MET A 254 22.32 11.96 -5.55
CA MET A 254 22.96 12.22 -4.26
C MET A 254 24.47 12.10 -4.40
N ASP A 255 25.18 13.22 -4.19
CA ASP A 255 26.64 13.20 -4.10
C ASP A 255 27.12 12.81 -2.70
N GLU A 256 28.39 12.35 -2.61
CA GLU A 256 28.97 11.84 -1.36
C GLU A 256 29.04 12.92 -0.27
N THR A 257 29.29 14.17 -0.62
CA THR A 257 29.38 15.27 0.36
C THR A 257 28.03 15.50 1.03
N ARG A 258 26.95 15.56 0.24
CA ARG A 258 25.59 15.72 0.75
C ARG A 258 25.15 14.50 1.55
N ARG A 259 25.43 13.28 1.05
CA ARG A 259 25.18 12.03 1.76
C ARG A 259 25.81 12.02 3.14
N ALA A 260 27.09 12.36 3.22
CA ALA A 260 27.81 12.42 4.49
C ALA A 260 27.23 13.49 5.43
N ALA A 261 26.87 14.68 4.90
CA ALA A 261 26.29 15.75 5.70
C ALA A 261 24.90 15.37 6.25
N MET A 262 24.04 14.76 5.45
CA MET A 262 22.73 14.27 5.88
C MET A 262 22.86 13.10 6.84
N GLY A 263 23.77 12.15 6.57
CA GLY A 263 24.07 11.03 7.44
C GLY A 263 24.53 11.49 8.83
N GLN A 264 25.45 12.46 8.88
CA GLN A 264 25.92 13.02 10.16
C GLN A 264 24.80 13.75 10.90
N ALA A 265 23.98 14.55 10.19
CA ALA A 265 22.84 15.24 10.80
C ALA A 265 21.83 14.22 11.41
N ALA A 266 21.61 13.10 10.74
CA ALA A 266 20.75 12.03 11.23
C ALA A 266 21.34 11.32 12.48
N VAL A 267 22.65 11.08 12.50
CA VAL A 267 23.36 10.52 13.67
C VAL A 267 23.29 11.48 14.86
N GLU A 268 23.48 12.79 14.64
CA GLU A 268 23.35 13.78 15.72
C GLU A 268 21.91 13.86 16.24
N ALA A 269 20.92 13.77 15.35
CA ALA A 269 19.51 13.70 15.76
C ALA A 269 19.25 12.48 16.67
N ALA A 270 19.73 11.31 16.27
CA ALA A 270 19.60 10.08 17.06
C ALA A 270 20.36 10.16 18.39
N ARG A 271 21.57 10.74 18.38
CA ARG A 271 22.41 10.94 19.57
C ARG A 271 21.72 11.84 20.60
N ALA A 272 21.08 12.93 20.14
CA ALA A 272 20.40 13.89 21.00
C ALA A 272 19.29 13.28 21.86
N VAL A 273 18.72 12.15 21.43
CA VAL A 273 17.66 11.43 22.15
C VAL A 273 18.12 10.11 22.78
N GLY A 274 19.41 9.79 22.71
CA GLY A 274 19.93 8.51 23.20
C GLY A 274 19.30 7.31 22.49
N TYR A 275 19.20 7.38 21.16
CA TYR A 275 18.47 6.40 20.35
C TYR A 275 19.16 5.04 20.31
N VAL A 276 18.36 3.97 20.42
CA VAL A 276 18.80 2.57 20.29
C VAL A 276 17.86 1.83 19.34
N GLY A 277 18.39 0.93 18.54
CA GLY A 277 17.66 0.17 17.54
C GLY A 277 17.57 0.88 16.19
N ALA A 278 16.69 0.38 15.32
CA ALA A 278 16.44 0.93 14.00
C ALA A 278 15.57 2.19 14.09
N GLY A 279 16.00 3.27 13.46
CA GLY A 279 15.23 4.50 13.33
C GLY A 279 15.48 5.17 12.00
N THR A 280 14.62 6.09 11.62
CA THR A 280 14.73 6.82 10.35
C THR A 280 14.54 8.31 10.59
N VAL A 281 15.47 9.11 10.10
CA VAL A 281 15.38 10.57 10.13
C VAL A 281 14.97 11.06 8.76
N GLU A 282 13.82 11.70 8.68
CA GLU A 282 13.22 12.21 7.45
C GLU A 282 13.60 13.67 7.21
N PHE A 283 13.98 13.97 5.98
CA PHE A 283 14.37 15.31 5.54
C PHE A 283 13.57 15.75 4.31
N ILE A 284 13.22 17.02 4.29
CA ILE A 284 12.80 17.70 3.06
C ILE A 284 14.03 18.28 2.38
N VAL A 285 14.23 17.99 1.10
CA VAL A 285 15.36 18.45 0.32
C VAL A 285 14.87 19.39 -0.77
N ALA A 286 15.36 20.64 -0.75
CA ALA A 286 15.02 21.65 -1.74
C ALA A 286 15.77 21.44 -3.06
N PRO A 287 15.30 22.01 -4.19
CA PRO A 287 15.96 21.86 -5.49
C PRO A 287 17.41 22.37 -5.54
N ASP A 288 17.78 23.33 -4.71
CA ASP A 288 19.15 23.84 -4.55
C ASP A 288 20.05 22.90 -3.74
N GLY A 289 19.47 21.84 -3.16
CA GLY A 289 20.17 20.84 -2.36
C GLY A 289 20.22 21.13 -0.86
N ALA A 290 19.64 22.24 -0.40
CA ALA A 290 19.44 22.46 1.04
C ALA A 290 18.50 21.39 1.60
N PHE A 291 18.80 20.87 2.79
CA PHE A 291 17.98 19.86 3.44
C PHE A 291 17.59 20.27 4.86
N TYR A 292 16.40 19.86 5.27
CA TYR A 292 15.82 20.26 6.54
C TYR A 292 15.13 19.08 7.21
N PHE A 293 15.33 18.91 8.50
CA PHE A 293 14.69 17.90 9.31
C PHE A 293 13.16 18.06 9.29
N MET A 294 12.46 16.97 9.04
CA MET A 294 11.00 16.87 9.14
C MET A 294 10.56 16.20 10.43
N GLU A 295 10.94 14.97 10.62
CA GLU A 295 10.60 14.13 11.77
C GLU A 295 11.57 12.94 11.87
N MET A 296 11.53 12.24 13.01
CA MET A 296 12.21 10.97 13.18
C MET A 296 11.19 9.89 13.51
N ASN A 297 11.14 8.85 12.67
CA ASN A 297 10.36 7.66 12.94
C ASN A 297 11.14 6.73 13.87
N THR A 298 10.57 6.52 15.07
CA THR A 298 11.23 5.76 16.14
C THR A 298 10.93 4.27 16.07
N ARG A 299 11.03 3.70 14.88
CA ARG A 299 10.72 2.30 14.54
C ARG A 299 11.42 1.88 13.26
N LEU A 300 11.33 0.58 12.96
CA LEU A 300 11.68 0.07 11.63
C LEU A 300 10.70 0.65 10.59
N GLN A 301 11.21 1.09 9.44
CA GLN A 301 10.38 1.60 8.34
C GLN A 301 9.85 0.48 7.44
N VAL A 302 8.75 0.76 6.74
CA VAL A 302 8.17 -0.18 5.76
C VAL A 302 9.19 -0.47 4.67
N GLU A 303 9.86 0.57 4.17
CA GLU A 303 10.83 0.61 3.07
C GLU A 303 12.26 0.22 3.46
N HIS A 304 12.47 -0.35 4.66
CA HIS A 304 13.79 -0.86 5.07
C HIS A 304 14.44 -1.85 4.09
N PRO A 305 13.68 -2.65 3.31
CA PRO A 305 14.27 -3.62 2.40
C PRO A 305 15.20 -3.01 1.33
N VAL A 306 14.94 -1.79 0.84
CA VAL A 306 15.85 -1.18 -0.15
C VAL A 306 17.20 -0.85 0.47
N THR A 307 17.26 -0.45 1.75
CA THR A 307 18.51 -0.29 2.50
C THR A 307 19.23 -1.63 2.67
N GLU A 308 18.50 -2.68 3.04
CA GLU A 308 19.06 -4.03 3.17
C GLU A 308 19.68 -4.50 1.86
N CYS A 309 19.02 -4.29 0.73
CA CYS A 309 19.52 -4.69 -0.59
C CYS A 309 20.82 -3.98 -0.98
N ILE A 310 20.94 -2.68 -0.69
CA ILE A 310 22.15 -1.93 -1.07
C ILE A 310 23.33 -2.09 -0.09
N THR A 311 23.06 -2.48 1.16
CA THR A 311 24.10 -2.65 2.19
C THR A 311 24.48 -4.11 2.43
N GLY A 312 23.60 -5.04 2.06
CA GLY A 312 23.77 -6.47 2.35
C GLY A 312 23.55 -6.80 3.82
N THR A 313 22.76 -5.99 4.54
CA THR A 313 22.42 -6.18 5.97
C THR A 313 21.01 -6.73 6.13
N ASP A 314 20.71 -7.35 7.28
CA ASP A 314 19.35 -7.65 7.74
C ASP A 314 19.08 -6.78 8.97
N LEU A 315 18.23 -5.76 8.82
CA LEU A 315 17.94 -4.80 9.88
C LEU A 315 17.12 -5.42 11.02
N VAL A 316 16.31 -6.43 10.75
CA VAL A 316 15.62 -7.19 11.79
C VAL A 316 16.60 -8.02 12.62
N GLU A 317 17.57 -8.65 11.99
CA GLU A 317 18.66 -9.30 12.71
C GLU A 317 19.41 -8.31 13.61
N TRP A 318 19.73 -7.12 13.09
CA TRP A 318 20.38 -6.09 13.88
C TRP A 318 19.53 -5.64 15.08
N GLN A 319 18.21 -5.50 14.88
CA GLN A 319 17.30 -5.19 15.99
C GLN A 319 17.32 -6.26 17.08
N LEU A 320 17.29 -7.53 16.69
CA LEU A 320 17.34 -8.68 17.63
C LEU A 320 18.66 -8.71 18.40
N ARG A 321 19.80 -8.53 17.72
CA ARG A 321 21.13 -8.51 18.34
C ARG A 321 21.28 -7.36 19.33
N VAL A 322 20.94 -6.14 18.94
CA VAL A 322 21.04 -4.95 19.79
C VAL A 322 20.11 -5.06 20.99
N ALA A 323 18.86 -5.54 20.80
CA ALA A 323 17.94 -5.76 21.90
C ALA A 323 18.41 -6.83 22.90
N ALA A 324 19.22 -7.79 22.43
CA ALA A 324 19.91 -8.77 23.29
C ALA A 324 21.19 -8.22 23.97
N GLY A 325 21.50 -6.93 23.80
CA GLY A 325 22.65 -6.26 24.40
C GLY A 325 23.96 -6.41 23.63
N GLN A 326 23.90 -6.90 22.38
CA GLN A 326 25.10 -7.01 21.53
C GLN A 326 25.46 -5.64 20.92
N PRO A 327 26.75 -5.38 20.62
CA PRO A 327 27.15 -4.20 19.86
C PRO A 327 26.67 -4.30 18.40
N LEU A 328 26.66 -3.16 17.69
CA LEU A 328 26.37 -3.11 16.27
C LEU A 328 27.26 -4.09 15.49
N PRO A 329 26.69 -4.88 14.55
CA PRO A 329 27.45 -5.85 13.76
C PRO A 329 28.52 -5.22 12.85
N GLN A 330 28.32 -3.96 12.42
CA GLN A 330 29.25 -3.23 11.56
C GLN A 330 29.39 -1.78 12.05
N ARG A 331 30.58 -1.23 11.87
CA ARG A 331 30.87 0.19 12.10
C ARG A 331 30.66 1.01 10.84
N GLN A 332 30.54 2.34 10.96
CA GLN A 332 30.26 3.24 9.84
C GLN A 332 31.19 3.03 8.63
N HIS A 333 32.48 2.85 8.85
CA HIS A 333 33.47 2.69 7.79
C HIS A 333 33.45 1.31 7.08
N GLU A 334 32.71 0.35 7.61
CA GLU A 334 32.51 -0.99 7.03
C GLU A 334 31.26 -1.05 6.15
N LEU A 335 30.36 -0.05 6.29
CA LEU A 335 29.15 0.06 5.50
C LEU A 335 29.47 0.64 4.12
N ALA A 336 28.91 0.03 3.08
CA ALA A 336 29.11 0.47 1.70
C ALA A 336 27.85 0.25 0.85
N ILE A 337 27.58 1.18 -0.05
CA ILE A 337 26.51 1.05 -1.03
C ILE A 337 26.92 0.12 -2.16
N ARG A 338 26.05 -0.82 -2.52
CA ARG A 338 26.22 -1.76 -3.63
C ARG A 338 24.97 -1.75 -4.51
N GLY A 339 25.11 -1.27 -5.74
CA GLY A 339 24.02 -1.24 -6.71
C GLY A 339 22.92 -0.28 -6.35
N HIS A 340 21.68 -0.60 -6.75
CA HIS A 340 20.49 0.22 -6.61
C HIS A 340 19.27 -0.67 -6.38
N ALA A 341 18.44 -0.31 -5.42
CA ALA A 341 17.21 -1.02 -5.09
C ALA A 341 15.99 -0.12 -5.23
N LEU A 342 14.86 -0.71 -5.63
CA LEU A 342 13.55 -0.07 -5.65
C LEU A 342 12.56 -0.95 -4.89
N GLU A 343 11.64 -0.31 -4.17
CA GLU A 343 10.48 -0.95 -3.57
C GLU A 343 9.20 -0.35 -4.13
N ALA A 344 8.21 -1.20 -4.43
CA ALA A 344 6.87 -0.79 -4.81
C ALA A 344 5.87 -1.43 -3.86
N ARG A 345 4.96 -0.63 -3.31
CA ARG A 345 3.91 -1.11 -2.41
C ARG A 345 2.66 -1.49 -3.19
N LEU A 346 2.38 -2.78 -3.24
CA LEU A 346 1.17 -3.32 -3.87
C LEU A 346 0.01 -3.27 -2.88
N TYR A 347 -0.97 -2.42 -3.16
CA TYR A 347 -2.17 -2.24 -2.35
C TYR A 347 -3.43 -2.76 -3.03
N ALA A 348 -4.37 -3.25 -2.23
CA ALA A 348 -5.74 -3.52 -2.66
C ALA A 348 -6.53 -2.20 -2.69
N GLU A 349 -6.35 -1.42 -3.74
CA GLU A 349 -6.94 -0.10 -3.96
C GLU A 349 -7.35 0.05 -5.43
N ASP A 350 -8.37 0.88 -5.68
CA ASP A 350 -8.84 1.18 -7.03
C ASP A 350 -8.37 2.57 -7.48
N PRO A 351 -7.32 2.67 -8.30
CA PRO A 351 -6.82 3.96 -8.81
C PRO A 351 -7.85 4.75 -9.63
N ALA A 352 -8.73 4.07 -10.37
CA ALA A 352 -9.76 4.73 -11.18
C ALA A 352 -10.85 5.39 -10.32
N ARG A 353 -11.06 4.90 -9.10
CA ARG A 353 -12.00 5.44 -8.11
C ARG A 353 -11.28 6.24 -7.01
N GLY A 354 -10.18 6.93 -7.35
CA GLY A 354 -9.44 7.77 -6.41
C GLY A 354 -8.71 6.98 -5.31
N PHE A 355 -8.31 5.74 -5.61
CA PHE A 355 -7.64 4.81 -4.70
C PHE A 355 -8.49 4.40 -3.49
N LEU A 356 -9.79 4.24 -3.70
CA LEU A 356 -10.63 3.63 -2.68
C LEU A 356 -10.14 2.22 -2.36
N PRO A 357 -10.11 1.82 -1.08
CA PRO A 357 -9.77 0.46 -0.70
C PRO A 357 -10.70 -0.56 -1.36
N SER A 358 -10.11 -1.65 -1.85
CA SER A 358 -10.84 -2.77 -2.41
C SER A 358 -10.78 -3.95 -1.43
N ILE A 359 -11.93 -4.41 -1.00
CA ILE A 359 -12.03 -5.57 -0.11
C ILE A 359 -12.62 -6.77 -0.84
N GLY A 360 -12.21 -7.96 -0.44
CA GLY A 360 -12.66 -9.20 -1.08
C GLY A 360 -11.72 -10.35 -0.81
N THR A 361 -12.05 -11.50 -1.37
CA THR A 361 -11.20 -12.69 -1.32
C THR A 361 -10.23 -12.69 -2.50
N LEU A 362 -8.97 -12.94 -2.24
CA LEU A 362 -7.93 -13.13 -3.27
C LEU A 362 -8.17 -14.46 -3.99
N GLN A 363 -9.06 -14.46 -4.98
CA GLN A 363 -9.42 -15.67 -5.74
C GLN A 363 -8.23 -16.21 -6.52
N HIS A 364 -7.38 -15.31 -7.01
CA HIS A 364 -6.10 -15.62 -7.61
C HIS A 364 -5.06 -14.60 -7.15
N LEU A 365 -3.90 -15.10 -6.75
CA LEU A 365 -2.75 -14.26 -6.40
C LEU A 365 -1.49 -14.93 -6.93
N ARG A 366 -0.86 -14.29 -7.91
CA ARG A 366 0.48 -14.65 -8.35
C ARG A 366 1.37 -13.42 -8.29
N LEU A 367 2.39 -13.50 -7.47
CA LEU A 367 3.44 -12.51 -7.33
C LEU A 367 4.70 -12.98 -8.08
N PRO A 368 5.63 -12.09 -8.44
CA PRO A 368 6.87 -12.49 -9.09
C PRO A 368 7.64 -13.49 -8.22
N ALA A 369 8.32 -14.43 -8.87
CA ALA A 369 9.18 -15.37 -8.16
C ALA A 369 10.36 -14.63 -7.54
N ALA A 370 10.67 -14.93 -6.28
CA ALA A 370 11.84 -14.40 -5.61
C ALA A 370 13.12 -15.03 -6.19
N ASP A 371 14.15 -14.21 -6.42
CA ASP A 371 15.47 -14.62 -6.85
C ASP A 371 16.56 -13.74 -6.21
N ALA A 372 17.80 -13.77 -6.70
CA ALA A 372 18.89 -12.94 -6.19
C ALA A 372 18.70 -11.44 -6.40
N HIS A 373 17.71 -11.03 -7.21
CA HIS A 373 17.46 -9.65 -7.61
C HIS A 373 16.03 -9.17 -7.32
N THR A 374 15.16 -10.10 -6.97
CA THR A 374 13.73 -9.84 -6.73
C THR A 374 13.33 -10.47 -5.39
N ARG A 375 12.85 -9.64 -4.50
CA ARG A 375 12.30 -10.04 -3.19
C ARG A 375 10.83 -9.64 -3.13
N VAL A 376 10.02 -10.46 -2.49
CA VAL A 376 8.60 -10.21 -2.27
C VAL A 376 8.27 -10.40 -0.79
N ASP A 377 7.94 -9.32 -0.12
CA ASP A 377 7.46 -9.36 1.26
C ASP A 377 5.93 -9.27 1.25
N ALA A 378 5.25 -10.39 1.42
CA ALA A 378 3.80 -10.49 1.34
C ALA A 378 3.20 -10.93 2.68
N GLY A 379 2.08 -10.30 3.03
CA GLY A 379 1.30 -10.64 4.23
C GLY A 379 0.13 -11.58 3.98
N VAL A 380 -0.15 -11.91 2.72
CA VAL A 380 -1.31 -12.67 2.27
C VAL A 380 -0.94 -13.73 1.25
N GLU A 381 -1.84 -14.69 1.04
CA GLU A 381 -1.76 -15.76 0.05
C GLU A 381 -3.08 -15.86 -0.71
N GLN A 382 -3.10 -16.62 -1.81
CA GLN A 382 -4.35 -16.91 -2.53
C GLN A 382 -5.35 -17.59 -1.58
N GLY A 383 -6.59 -17.11 -1.60
CA GLY A 383 -7.66 -17.53 -0.70
C GLY A 383 -7.82 -16.67 0.55
N ASP A 384 -6.83 -15.84 0.90
CA ASP A 384 -6.96 -14.91 2.03
C ASP A 384 -7.95 -13.78 1.69
N VAL A 385 -8.50 -13.17 2.74
CA VAL A 385 -9.49 -12.08 2.63
C VAL A 385 -8.85 -10.75 2.99
N ILE A 386 -8.95 -9.78 2.09
CA ILE A 386 -8.66 -8.37 2.38
C ILE A 386 -9.91 -7.78 3.02
N GLY A 387 -9.82 -7.44 4.30
CA GLY A 387 -10.95 -6.92 5.09
C GLY A 387 -10.84 -5.42 5.37
N PRO A 388 -11.89 -4.78 5.92
CA PRO A 388 -11.95 -3.34 6.14
C PRO A 388 -11.21 -2.86 7.40
N HIS A 389 -10.63 -3.76 8.20
CA HIS A 389 -10.12 -3.45 9.54
C HIS A 389 -8.67 -2.95 9.57
N TYR A 390 -7.87 -3.31 8.58
CA TYR A 390 -6.43 -3.09 8.56
C TYR A 390 -5.96 -2.48 7.23
N ASP A 391 -4.68 -2.17 7.17
CA ASP A 391 -4.03 -1.64 5.97
C ASP A 391 -4.18 -2.61 4.80
N PRO A 392 -4.58 -2.14 3.59
CA PRO A 392 -4.85 -2.99 2.42
C PRO A 392 -3.59 -3.44 1.68
N MET A 393 -2.39 -3.32 2.25
CA MET A 393 -1.15 -3.73 1.60
C MET A 393 -1.10 -5.24 1.42
N ILE A 394 -1.03 -5.67 0.16
CA ILE A 394 -0.92 -7.07 -0.25
C ILE A 394 0.52 -7.54 -0.11
N ALA A 395 1.45 -6.77 -0.69
CA ALA A 395 2.88 -7.09 -0.71
C ALA A 395 3.73 -5.86 -0.99
N LYS A 396 5.01 -5.98 -0.67
CA LYS A 396 6.07 -5.11 -1.20
C LYS A 396 6.85 -5.90 -2.25
N LEU A 397 7.05 -5.28 -3.40
CA LEU A 397 7.92 -5.79 -4.45
C LEU A 397 9.24 -5.04 -4.35
N ILE A 398 10.31 -5.74 -4.08
CA ILE A 398 11.64 -5.15 -3.94
C ILE A 398 12.53 -5.74 -5.03
N VAL A 399 13.21 -4.88 -5.78
CA VAL A 399 14.17 -5.31 -6.78
C VAL A 399 15.51 -4.64 -6.55
N TRP A 400 16.57 -5.33 -6.89
CA TRP A 400 17.94 -4.83 -6.82
C TRP A 400 18.72 -5.15 -8.10
N ASP A 401 19.56 -4.22 -8.57
CA ASP A 401 20.56 -4.50 -9.61
C ASP A 401 21.77 -3.57 -9.43
N VAL A 402 22.79 -3.77 -10.23
CA VAL A 402 24.05 -3.01 -10.16
C VAL A 402 23.91 -1.54 -10.60
N THR A 403 22.86 -1.19 -11.37
CA THR A 403 22.54 0.19 -11.74
C THR A 403 21.05 0.47 -11.61
N ARG A 404 20.68 1.74 -11.46
CA ARG A 404 19.28 2.18 -11.39
C ARG A 404 18.46 1.77 -12.62
N GLU A 405 19.01 1.96 -13.81
CA GLU A 405 18.31 1.63 -15.07
C GLU A 405 17.98 0.12 -15.17
N ARG A 406 18.87 -0.73 -14.65
CA ARG A 406 18.62 -2.16 -14.60
C ARG A 406 17.59 -2.51 -13.54
N ALA A 407 17.66 -1.90 -12.35
CA ALA A 407 16.67 -2.05 -11.31
C ALA A 407 15.27 -1.59 -11.78
N LEU A 408 15.17 -0.48 -12.53
CA LEU A 408 13.92 -0.01 -13.15
C LEU A 408 13.31 -1.05 -14.08
N ARG A 409 14.12 -1.64 -14.99
CA ARG A 409 13.63 -2.70 -15.89
C ARG A 409 13.14 -3.92 -15.12
N ARG A 410 13.81 -4.27 -14.00
CA ARG A 410 13.36 -5.36 -13.13
C ARG A 410 12.04 -5.04 -12.44
N MET A 411 11.87 -3.81 -11.96
CA MET A 411 10.62 -3.39 -11.32
C MET A 411 9.45 -3.43 -12.31
N GLN A 412 9.66 -2.97 -13.55
CA GLN A 412 8.66 -3.09 -14.61
C GLN A 412 8.28 -4.55 -14.87
N ALA A 413 9.27 -5.43 -14.97
CA ALA A 413 9.04 -6.87 -15.17
C ALA A 413 8.34 -7.52 -13.95
N ALA A 414 8.71 -7.13 -12.74
CA ALA A 414 8.10 -7.64 -11.51
C ALA A 414 6.63 -7.22 -11.40
N LEU A 415 6.32 -5.95 -11.69
CA LEU A 415 4.94 -5.43 -11.71
C LEU A 415 4.09 -6.11 -12.80
N ALA A 416 4.68 -6.31 -13.99
CA ALA A 416 4.02 -7.02 -15.10
C ALA A 416 3.72 -8.50 -14.78
N ALA A 417 4.48 -9.12 -13.87
CA ALA A 417 4.25 -10.50 -13.45
C ALA A 417 3.18 -10.64 -12.35
N CYS A 418 2.73 -9.53 -11.76
CA CYS A 418 1.69 -9.54 -10.73
C CYS A 418 0.32 -9.84 -11.34
N GLN A 419 -0.37 -10.81 -10.76
CA GLN A 419 -1.75 -11.16 -11.14
C GLN A 419 -2.59 -11.27 -9.88
N VAL A 420 -3.64 -10.47 -9.82
CA VAL A 420 -4.57 -10.45 -8.67
C VAL A 420 -6.00 -10.48 -9.20
N VAL A 421 -6.82 -11.37 -8.65
CA VAL A 421 -8.25 -11.47 -8.94
C VAL A 421 -9.02 -11.54 -7.63
N GLY A 422 -10.15 -10.84 -7.59
CA GLY A 422 -11.04 -10.75 -6.43
C GLY A 422 -11.00 -9.40 -5.71
N VAL A 423 -9.95 -8.59 -5.97
CA VAL A 423 -9.83 -7.21 -5.51
C VAL A 423 -9.19 -6.35 -6.60
N SER A 424 -9.50 -5.06 -6.63
CA SER A 424 -8.76 -4.07 -7.42
C SER A 424 -7.41 -3.79 -6.79
N THR A 425 -6.38 -3.52 -7.60
CA THR A 425 -5.05 -3.19 -7.10
C THR A 425 -4.43 -2.00 -7.83
N ASN A 426 -3.42 -1.40 -7.20
CA ASN A 426 -2.63 -0.32 -7.80
C ASN A 426 -1.50 -0.82 -8.74
N ALA A 427 -1.41 -2.12 -9.06
CA ALA A 427 -0.32 -2.70 -9.86
C ALA A 427 -0.13 -2.00 -11.22
N ALA A 428 -1.22 -1.84 -12.00
CA ALA A 428 -1.17 -1.16 -13.30
C ALA A 428 -0.80 0.33 -13.19
N PHE A 429 -1.22 0.99 -12.11
CA PHE A 429 -0.81 2.36 -11.81
C PHE A 429 0.69 2.45 -11.53
N LEU A 430 1.22 1.57 -10.67
CA LEU A 430 2.66 1.48 -10.37
C LEU A 430 3.49 1.20 -11.63
N GLN A 431 3.02 0.31 -12.50
CA GLN A 431 3.68 0.00 -13.77
C GLN A 431 3.78 1.23 -14.68
N ARG A 432 2.69 2.01 -14.82
CA ARG A 432 2.72 3.29 -15.55
C ARG A 432 3.66 4.28 -14.90
N LEU A 433 3.61 4.41 -13.57
CA LEU A 433 4.43 5.36 -12.81
C LEU A 433 5.93 5.11 -12.99
N VAL A 434 6.37 3.86 -12.85
CA VAL A 434 7.77 3.46 -13.11
C VAL A 434 8.17 3.67 -14.57
N GLY A 435 7.19 3.62 -15.49
CA GLY A 435 7.38 3.83 -16.93
C GLY A 435 7.40 5.29 -17.37
N THR A 436 7.07 6.26 -16.48
CA THR A 436 7.10 7.69 -16.86
C THR A 436 8.52 8.18 -17.13
N ALA A 437 8.65 9.14 -18.06
CA ALA A 437 9.94 9.75 -18.35
C ALA A 437 10.51 10.47 -17.11
N ALA A 438 9.66 11.13 -16.32
CA ALA A 438 10.05 11.81 -15.11
C ALA A 438 10.68 10.85 -14.09
N PHE A 439 10.06 9.70 -13.83
CA PHE A 439 10.62 8.71 -12.90
C PHE A 439 11.91 8.09 -13.47
N ALA A 440 11.93 7.73 -14.74
CA ALA A 440 13.11 7.15 -15.39
C ALA A 440 14.33 8.09 -15.35
N GLN A 441 14.12 9.40 -15.53
CA GLN A 441 15.15 10.43 -15.52
C GLN A 441 15.47 10.98 -14.13
N ALA A 442 14.82 10.43 -13.07
CA ALA A 442 14.97 10.87 -11.69
C ALA A 442 14.55 12.36 -11.45
N ASP A 443 13.60 12.89 -12.23
CA ASP A 443 12.95 14.17 -11.96
C ASP A 443 11.86 13.99 -10.89
N LEU A 444 12.32 13.72 -9.65
CA LEU A 444 11.49 13.32 -8.53
C LEU A 444 11.19 14.52 -7.63
N ASP A 445 9.93 14.61 -7.23
CA ASP A 445 9.45 15.48 -6.16
C ASP A 445 8.15 14.93 -5.56
N THR A 446 7.69 15.50 -4.44
CA THR A 446 6.49 15.01 -3.75
C THR A 446 5.19 15.23 -4.53
N ALA A 447 5.21 16.02 -5.60
CA ALA A 447 4.07 16.29 -6.48
C ALA A 447 4.14 15.52 -7.82
N LEU A 448 5.07 14.57 -7.97
CA LEU A 448 5.27 13.82 -9.22
C LEU A 448 3.98 13.21 -9.76
N ILE A 449 3.19 12.57 -8.91
CA ILE A 449 1.94 11.91 -9.32
C ILE A 449 0.92 12.93 -9.85
N GLU A 450 0.84 14.10 -9.22
CA GLU A 450 -0.05 15.18 -9.67
C GLU A 450 0.44 15.79 -10.99
N ARG A 451 1.74 15.97 -11.13
CA ARG A 451 2.38 16.52 -12.33
C ARG A 451 2.25 15.58 -13.55
N GLU A 452 2.35 14.28 -13.32
CA GLU A 452 2.24 13.24 -14.35
C GLU A 452 0.79 12.70 -14.47
N HIS A 453 -0.20 13.42 -13.96
CA HIS A 453 -1.60 12.96 -13.84
C HIS A 453 -2.14 12.39 -15.15
N THR A 454 -1.98 13.08 -16.28
CA THR A 454 -2.45 12.64 -17.59
C THR A 454 -1.86 11.28 -17.97
N ALA A 455 -0.54 11.12 -17.87
CA ALA A 455 0.13 9.86 -18.20
C ALA A 455 -0.27 8.69 -17.28
N LEU A 456 -0.65 8.99 -16.04
CA LEU A 456 -0.97 7.98 -15.03
C LEU A 456 -2.44 7.55 -15.04
N PHE A 457 -3.37 8.45 -15.39
CA PHE A 457 -4.81 8.23 -15.24
C PHE A 457 -5.60 8.29 -16.54
N ASP A 458 -4.96 8.55 -17.68
CA ASP A 458 -5.64 8.45 -18.97
C ASP A 458 -6.23 7.05 -19.17
N THR A 459 -7.43 7.04 -19.77
CA THR A 459 -8.13 5.79 -20.07
C THR A 459 -7.28 4.93 -21.00
N PRO A 460 -7.00 3.67 -20.66
CA PRO A 460 -6.28 2.77 -21.55
C PRO A 460 -6.98 2.65 -22.91
N ALA A 461 -6.21 2.47 -23.97
CA ALA A 461 -6.77 2.20 -25.27
C ALA A 461 -7.71 0.97 -25.21
N PRO A 462 -8.83 0.99 -25.94
CA PRO A 462 -9.76 -0.15 -25.96
C PRO A 462 -9.05 -1.41 -26.46
N PRO A 463 -9.44 -2.60 -25.96
CA PRO A 463 -8.85 -3.85 -26.38
C PRO A 463 -8.93 -4.04 -27.90
N SER A 464 -7.84 -4.54 -28.50
CA SER A 464 -7.78 -4.85 -29.92
C SER A 464 -8.68 -6.04 -30.28
N ASP A 465 -9.05 -6.17 -31.57
CA ASP A 465 -9.84 -7.31 -32.05
C ASP A 465 -9.13 -8.65 -31.79
N ALA A 466 -7.80 -8.68 -31.82
CA ALA A 466 -7.01 -9.84 -31.42
C ALA A 466 -7.22 -10.23 -29.97
N LEU A 467 -7.29 -9.24 -29.05
CA LEU A 467 -7.51 -9.50 -27.62
C LEU A 467 -8.93 -10.00 -27.34
N TRP A 468 -9.95 -9.45 -28.03
CA TRP A 468 -11.31 -9.97 -27.97
C TRP A 468 -11.39 -11.41 -28.47
N SER A 469 -10.69 -11.71 -29.59
CA SER A 469 -10.63 -13.06 -30.14
C SER A 469 -9.90 -14.03 -29.19
N LEU A 470 -8.85 -13.57 -28.53
CA LEU A 470 -8.13 -14.36 -27.52
C LEU A 470 -9.02 -14.68 -26.31
N ALA A 471 -9.80 -13.71 -25.82
CA ALA A 471 -10.77 -13.92 -24.75
C ALA A 471 -11.86 -14.92 -25.15
N ALA A 472 -12.38 -14.82 -26.37
CA ALA A 472 -13.37 -15.77 -26.91
C ALA A 472 -12.77 -17.18 -27.04
N LEU A 473 -11.54 -17.30 -27.52
CA LEU A 473 -10.83 -18.58 -27.58
C LEU A 473 -10.62 -19.19 -26.19
N ALA A 474 -10.24 -18.37 -25.21
CA ALA A 474 -10.07 -18.82 -23.83
C ALA A 474 -11.36 -19.40 -23.25
N TRP A 475 -12.51 -18.72 -23.43
CA TRP A 475 -13.82 -19.23 -23.05
C TRP A 475 -14.17 -20.54 -23.77
N GLN A 476 -13.93 -20.59 -25.07
CA GLN A 476 -14.20 -21.77 -25.87
C GLN A 476 -13.41 -22.98 -25.37
N LEU A 477 -12.12 -22.81 -25.13
CA LEU A 477 -11.24 -23.86 -24.59
C LEU A 477 -11.62 -24.27 -23.16
N HIS A 478 -12.01 -23.32 -22.32
CA HIS A 478 -12.44 -23.58 -20.95
C HIS A 478 -13.68 -24.48 -20.91
N GLU A 479 -14.67 -24.19 -21.71
CA GLU A 479 -15.91 -24.98 -21.77
C GLU A 479 -15.74 -26.33 -22.46
N HIS A 480 -14.73 -26.45 -23.34
CA HIS A 480 -14.40 -27.71 -24.01
C HIS A 480 -13.38 -28.57 -23.24
N ALA A 481 -12.93 -28.10 -22.08
CA ALA A 481 -12.07 -28.91 -21.21
C ALA A 481 -12.80 -30.24 -20.87
N PRO A 482 -12.12 -31.40 -20.96
CA PRO A 482 -12.72 -32.68 -20.58
C PRO A 482 -13.21 -32.61 -19.16
N ALA A 483 -14.42 -33.11 -18.91
CA ALA A 483 -14.92 -33.23 -17.54
C ALA A 483 -13.96 -34.11 -16.73
N ALA A 484 -13.45 -33.63 -15.63
CA ALA A 484 -12.44 -34.31 -14.81
C ALA A 484 -12.91 -35.67 -14.22
N HIS A 485 -14.16 -36.05 -14.42
CA HIS A 485 -14.80 -37.24 -13.83
C HIS A 485 -15.63 -38.05 -14.83
N ALA A 486 -15.29 -38.04 -16.11
CA ALA A 486 -15.96 -38.93 -17.05
C ALA A 486 -15.46 -40.37 -16.83
N ASP A 487 -16.34 -41.25 -16.34
CA ASP A 487 -16.08 -42.70 -16.24
C ASP A 487 -15.78 -43.31 -17.64
N ASP A 488 -16.15 -42.61 -18.71
CA ASP A 488 -15.87 -42.97 -20.11
C ASP A 488 -15.30 -41.73 -20.84
N PRO A 489 -13.97 -41.53 -20.85
CA PRO A 489 -13.34 -40.38 -21.53
C PRO A 489 -13.46 -40.42 -23.06
N HIS A 490 -13.99 -41.50 -23.63
CA HIS A 490 -14.21 -41.68 -25.05
C HIS A 490 -15.68 -41.63 -25.44
N SER A 491 -16.57 -41.27 -24.51
CA SER A 491 -17.99 -41.16 -24.81
C SER A 491 -18.26 -40.11 -25.88
N PRO A 492 -18.92 -40.47 -27.00
CA PRO A 492 -19.29 -39.49 -28.02
C PRO A 492 -20.28 -38.43 -27.51
N TRP A 493 -20.95 -38.69 -26.37
CA TRP A 493 -21.86 -37.73 -25.71
C TRP A 493 -21.13 -36.62 -24.95
N ASP A 494 -19.85 -36.83 -24.64
CA ASP A 494 -18.99 -35.82 -24.01
C ASP A 494 -18.18 -34.99 -25.01
N LEU A 495 -18.30 -35.30 -26.33
CA LEU A 495 -17.68 -34.51 -27.38
C LEU A 495 -18.33 -33.13 -27.44
N ARG A 496 -17.56 -32.10 -27.08
CA ARG A 496 -17.96 -30.68 -27.13
C ARG A 496 -17.32 -29.96 -28.33
N ASP A 497 -17.21 -30.67 -29.48
CA ASP A 497 -16.58 -30.16 -30.70
C ASP A 497 -17.51 -29.24 -31.51
N GLY A 498 -18.74 -29.00 -31.04
CA GLY A 498 -19.74 -28.20 -31.72
C GLY A 498 -20.32 -28.84 -32.96
N TRP A 499 -20.11 -30.17 -33.13
CA TRP A 499 -20.67 -30.89 -34.28
C TRP A 499 -22.19 -30.79 -34.34
N ARG A 500 -22.72 -30.53 -35.53
CA ARG A 500 -24.16 -30.48 -35.83
C ARG A 500 -24.45 -31.17 -37.14
N LEU A 501 -25.62 -31.79 -37.23
CA LEU A 501 -26.12 -32.37 -38.48
C LEU A 501 -26.44 -31.24 -39.46
N GLY A 502 -25.79 -31.23 -40.63
CA GLY A 502 -25.94 -30.19 -41.65
C GLY A 502 -24.73 -29.26 -41.71
N ALA A 503 -24.98 -27.98 -41.98
CA ALA A 503 -23.89 -26.99 -42.05
C ALA A 503 -23.38 -26.59 -40.64
N PRO A 504 -22.07 -26.39 -40.44
CA PRO A 504 -21.54 -25.85 -39.19
C PRO A 504 -22.22 -24.52 -38.85
N ALA A 505 -22.85 -24.45 -37.69
CA ALA A 505 -23.42 -23.19 -37.21
C ALA A 505 -22.41 -22.50 -36.28
N PRO A 506 -22.04 -21.25 -36.54
CA PRO A 506 -21.17 -20.51 -35.64
C PRO A 506 -21.84 -20.32 -34.28
N ARG A 507 -21.07 -20.48 -33.25
CA ARG A 507 -21.50 -20.18 -31.88
C ARG A 507 -21.34 -18.67 -31.63
N ALA A 508 -22.39 -18.02 -31.17
CA ALA A 508 -22.31 -16.65 -30.69
C ALA A 508 -21.86 -16.61 -29.22
N LEU A 509 -20.85 -15.81 -28.92
CA LEU A 509 -20.36 -15.52 -27.57
C LEU A 509 -20.35 -14.01 -27.38
N THR A 510 -21.14 -13.52 -26.44
CA THR A 510 -21.18 -12.10 -26.10
C THR A 510 -20.31 -11.84 -24.87
N LEU A 511 -19.32 -10.98 -25.04
CA LEU A 511 -18.40 -10.54 -23.98
C LEU A 511 -18.53 -9.04 -23.78
N GLN A 512 -18.37 -8.60 -22.55
CA GLN A 512 -18.31 -7.20 -22.14
C GLN A 512 -16.94 -6.88 -21.52
N GLN A 513 -16.38 -5.72 -21.87
CA GLN A 513 -15.18 -5.17 -21.27
C GLN A 513 -15.40 -3.67 -21.02
N GLY A 514 -15.44 -3.27 -19.74
CA GLY A 514 -15.89 -1.93 -19.38
C GLY A 514 -17.29 -1.65 -19.93
N ASP A 515 -17.45 -0.52 -20.63
CA ASP A 515 -18.73 -0.13 -21.27
C ASP A 515 -18.91 -0.73 -22.68
N THR A 516 -17.94 -1.49 -23.16
CA THR A 516 -17.99 -2.05 -24.51
C THR A 516 -18.45 -3.50 -24.48
N GLN A 517 -19.54 -3.79 -25.19
CA GLN A 517 -20.06 -5.14 -25.40
C GLN A 517 -19.84 -5.57 -26.85
N ARG A 518 -19.39 -6.81 -27.07
CA ARG A 518 -19.20 -7.39 -28.40
C ARG A 518 -19.68 -8.84 -28.46
N THR A 519 -20.36 -9.18 -29.55
CA THR A 519 -20.71 -10.56 -29.86
C THR A 519 -19.72 -11.10 -30.92
N LEU A 520 -19.06 -12.19 -30.57
CA LEU A 520 -18.12 -12.88 -31.45
C LEU A 520 -18.74 -14.19 -31.93
N HIS A 521 -18.54 -14.51 -33.19
CA HIS A 521 -19.03 -15.75 -33.79
C HIS A 521 -17.87 -16.72 -34.01
N LEU A 522 -17.92 -17.87 -33.34
CA LEU A 522 -16.89 -18.91 -33.40
C LEU A 522 -17.39 -20.08 -34.24
N ALA A 523 -16.73 -20.35 -35.33
CA ALA A 523 -16.99 -21.52 -36.19
C ALA A 523 -15.83 -22.51 -36.08
N ALA A 524 -16.12 -23.79 -35.83
CA ALA A 524 -15.09 -24.82 -35.82
C ALA A 524 -14.44 -24.94 -37.19
N HIS A 525 -13.14 -25.08 -37.25
CA HIS A 525 -12.31 -25.21 -38.43
C HIS A 525 -11.24 -26.29 -38.20
N ALA A 526 -10.67 -26.85 -39.26
CA ALA A 526 -9.64 -27.88 -39.14
C ALA A 526 -8.47 -27.40 -38.27
N GLY A 527 -8.37 -27.96 -37.05
CA GLY A 527 -7.31 -27.65 -36.10
C GLY A 527 -7.55 -26.43 -35.18
N GLY A 528 -8.77 -25.82 -35.20
CA GLY A 528 -9.07 -24.66 -34.36
C GLY A 528 -10.43 -24.03 -34.63
N TRP A 529 -10.50 -22.72 -34.50
CA TRP A 529 -11.71 -21.92 -34.67
C TRP A 529 -11.45 -20.74 -35.62
N ARG A 530 -12.47 -20.40 -36.37
CA ARG A 530 -12.54 -19.14 -37.11
C ARG A 530 -13.43 -18.20 -36.30
N ILE A 531 -12.85 -17.12 -35.82
CA ILE A 531 -13.51 -16.14 -34.97
C ILE A 531 -13.81 -14.88 -35.76
N HIS A 532 -15.09 -14.50 -35.82
CA HIS A 532 -15.55 -13.28 -36.47
C HIS A 532 -15.90 -12.25 -35.40
N PRO A 533 -15.10 -11.20 -35.19
CA PRO A 533 -15.53 -10.04 -34.39
C PRO A 533 -16.66 -9.33 -35.14
N ALA A 534 -17.72 -8.93 -34.46
CA ALA A 534 -18.94 -8.38 -35.11
C ALA A 534 -18.70 -7.13 -35.99
N GLN A 535 -17.54 -6.49 -35.89
CA GLN A 535 -17.18 -5.27 -36.61
C GLN A 535 -16.01 -5.43 -37.62
N ALA A 536 -15.30 -6.55 -37.59
CA ALA A 536 -14.22 -6.81 -38.55
C ALA A 536 -14.71 -7.52 -39.81
N GLN A 537 -14.22 -7.08 -40.97
CA GLN A 537 -14.58 -7.70 -42.26
C GLN A 537 -13.98 -9.10 -42.42
N ASP A 538 -12.86 -9.40 -41.75
CA ASP A 538 -12.12 -10.65 -41.90
C ASP A 538 -12.19 -11.51 -40.62
N ALA A 539 -12.40 -12.81 -40.83
CA ALA A 539 -12.33 -13.79 -39.74
C ALA A 539 -10.87 -14.03 -39.34
N LEU A 540 -10.63 -14.11 -38.02
CA LEU A 540 -9.34 -14.50 -37.50
C LEU A 540 -9.30 -16.01 -37.23
N GLU A 541 -8.33 -16.70 -37.80
CA GLU A 541 -8.07 -18.10 -37.46
C GLU A 541 -7.39 -18.16 -36.11
N ALA A 542 -7.94 -18.97 -35.20
CA ALA A 542 -7.46 -19.10 -33.81
C ALA A 542 -7.37 -20.57 -33.43
N SER A 543 -6.26 -20.95 -32.84
CA SER A 543 -6.08 -22.28 -32.25
C SER A 543 -5.27 -22.17 -30.96
N GLY A 544 -5.39 -23.16 -30.07
CA GLY A 544 -4.63 -23.11 -28.82
C GLY A 544 -4.99 -24.21 -27.84
N GLN A 545 -4.34 -24.14 -26.70
CA GLN A 545 -4.58 -25.03 -25.55
C GLN A 545 -4.61 -24.20 -24.27
N LEU A 546 -5.57 -24.54 -23.43
CA LEU A 546 -5.68 -24.01 -22.07
C LEU A 546 -5.35 -25.14 -21.09
N ARG A 547 -4.26 -24.98 -20.29
CA ARG A 547 -3.85 -25.96 -19.29
C ARG A 547 -3.46 -25.21 -18.00
N ASP A 548 -4.07 -25.59 -16.91
CA ASP A 548 -3.80 -25.00 -15.57
C ASP A 548 -3.82 -23.45 -15.59
N GLY A 549 -4.82 -22.88 -16.28
CA GLY A 549 -4.94 -21.44 -16.45
C GLY A 549 -3.99 -20.80 -17.47
N ARG A 550 -3.03 -21.55 -18.05
CA ARG A 550 -2.15 -21.07 -19.11
C ARG A 550 -2.76 -21.28 -20.49
N LEU A 551 -2.94 -20.20 -21.20
CA LEU A 551 -3.38 -20.17 -22.58
C LEU A 551 -2.17 -20.02 -23.52
N SER A 552 -1.93 -21.02 -24.35
CA SER A 552 -1.00 -20.95 -25.48
C SER A 552 -1.81 -20.95 -26.76
N ALA A 553 -1.81 -19.87 -27.51
CA ALA A 553 -2.67 -19.68 -28.68
C ALA A 553 -1.88 -19.23 -29.90
N PHE A 554 -2.45 -19.53 -31.07
CA PHE A 554 -2.11 -18.87 -32.32
C PHE A 554 -3.32 -18.07 -32.79
N LEU A 555 -3.11 -16.79 -33.09
CA LEU A 555 -4.07 -15.89 -33.72
C LEU A 555 -3.52 -15.56 -35.12
N GLY A 556 -4.08 -16.17 -36.16
CA GLY A 556 -3.44 -16.20 -37.45
C GLY A 556 -2.06 -16.86 -37.37
N THR A 557 -1.02 -16.11 -37.72
CA THR A 557 0.38 -16.56 -37.63
C THR A 557 1.08 -16.16 -36.32
N GLN A 558 0.45 -15.33 -35.48
CA GLN A 558 1.03 -14.83 -34.27
C GLN A 558 0.82 -15.81 -33.13
N ARG A 559 1.91 -16.19 -32.45
CA ARG A 559 1.85 -16.97 -31.22
C ARG A 559 1.65 -16.01 -30.04
N VAL A 560 0.64 -16.30 -29.22
CA VAL A 560 0.32 -15.53 -28.00
C VAL A 560 0.33 -16.47 -26.79
N GLN A 561 0.87 -15.98 -25.70
CA GLN A 561 0.79 -16.64 -24.38
C GLN A 561 0.07 -15.71 -23.42
N ALA A 562 -0.87 -16.26 -22.67
CA ALA A 562 -1.63 -15.52 -21.65
C ALA A 562 -1.93 -16.43 -20.47
N ASP A 563 -2.23 -15.82 -19.32
CA ASP A 563 -2.84 -16.55 -18.21
C ASP A 563 -4.32 -16.16 -18.14
N ALA A 564 -5.18 -17.16 -17.99
CA ALA A 564 -6.64 -17.01 -17.94
C ALA A 564 -7.18 -17.52 -16.63
N VAL A 565 -7.82 -16.66 -15.86
CA VAL A 565 -8.46 -16.99 -14.59
C VAL A 565 -9.96 -16.79 -14.73
N PHE A 566 -10.73 -17.87 -14.53
CA PHE A 566 -12.19 -17.86 -14.64
C PHE A 566 -12.81 -17.77 -13.24
N ALA A 567 -13.74 -16.84 -13.07
CA ALA A 567 -14.49 -16.62 -11.85
C ALA A 567 -15.98 -16.42 -12.21
N GLY A 568 -16.75 -17.50 -12.25
CA GLY A 568 -18.14 -17.47 -12.72
C GLY A 568 -18.25 -17.01 -14.16
N THR A 569 -18.93 -15.88 -14.41
CA THR A 569 -19.07 -15.25 -15.73
C THR A 569 -17.88 -14.38 -16.11
N GLN A 570 -16.92 -14.20 -15.24
CA GLN A 570 -15.76 -13.34 -15.46
C GLN A 570 -14.54 -14.13 -15.93
N LEU A 571 -13.83 -13.56 -16.92
CA LEU A 571 -12.52 -13.99 -17.37
C LEU A 571 -11.52 -12.87 -17.12
N HIS A 572 -10.57 -13.12 -16.25
CA HIS A 572 -9.39 -12.28 -16.10
C HIS A 572 -8.29 -12.83 -17.00
N LEU A 573 -7.92 -12.08 -18.03
CA LEU A 573 -6.91 -12.45 -19.01
C LEU A 573 -5.66 -11.60 -18.81
N PHE A 574 -4.55 -12.23 -18.47
CA PHE A 574 -3.25 -11.58 -18.30
C PHE A 574 -2.37 -11.86 -19.52
N VAL A 575 -2.05 -10.82 -20.26
CA VAL A 575 -1.24 -10.90 -21.47
C VAL A 575 -0.30 -9.72 -21.57
N ASP A 576 0.97 -9.96 -21.89
CA ASP A 576 2.02 -8.96 -22.02
C ASP A 576 2.13 -8.00 -20.80
N GLY A 577 1.92 -8.54 -19.60
CA GLY A 577 1.98 -7.78 -18.36
C GLY A 577 0.76 -6.91 -18.05
N HIS A 578 -0.30 -7.02 -18.82
CA HIS A 578 -1.56 -6.31 -18.62
C HIS A 578 -2.69 -7.27 -18.26
N GLY A 579 -3.53 -6.88 -17.30
CA GLY A 579 -4.74 -7.61 -16.94
C GLY A 579 -5.98 -7.01 -17.59
N TYR A 580 -6.81 -7.86 -18.17
CA TYR A 580 -8.09 -7.49 -18.80
C TYR A 580 -9.21 -8.30 -18.17
N LEU A 581 -10.30 -7.64 -17.81
CA LEU A 581 -11.50 -8.30 -17.34
C LEU A 581 -12.52 -8.34 -18.48
N PHE A 582 -12.92 -9.55 -18.86
CA PHE A 582 -14.03 -9.78 -19.78
C PHE A 582 -15.16 -10.46 -19.01
N GLU A 583 -16.37 -9.93 -19.11
CA GLU A 583 -17.57 -10.55 -18.56
C GLU A 583 -18.37 -11.20 -19.67
N ARG A 584 -18.75 -12.45 -19.45
CA ARG A 584 -19.64 -13.15 -20.36
C ARG A 584 -21.07 -12.79 -20.06
N HIS A 585 -21.73 -12.26 -21.07
CA HIS A 585 -23.14 -11.96 -21.02
C HIS A 585 -23.97 -13.22 -21.27
N ASP A 586 -24.82 -13.57 -20.32
CA ASP A 586 -25.79 -14.67 -20.45
C ASP A 586 -27.21 -14.07 -20.53
N PRO A 587 -27.83 -14.02 -21.73
CA PRO A 587 -29.14 -13.38 -21.89
C PRO A 587 -30.26 -14.08 -21.11
N VAL A 588 -30.06 -15.32 -20.66
CA VAL A 588 -31.03 -16.04 -19.83
C VAL A 588 -30.92 -15.62 -18.37
N ALA A 589 -29.70 -15.50 -17.85
CA ALA A 589 -29.46 -15.05 -16.49
C ALA A 589 -29.85 -13.58 -16.28
N ASP A 590 -29.70 -12.74 -17.29
CA ASP A 590 -30.04 -11.30 -17.20
C ASP A 590 -31.56 -11.06 -17.21
N ALA A 591 -32.35 -11.96 -17.77
CA ALA A 591 -33.81 -11.85 -17.75
C ALA A 591 -34.41 -12.02 -16.34
N ASP A 592 -33.66 -12.63 -15.41
CA ASP A 592 -34.09 -12.88 -14.03
C ASP A 592 -33.57 -11.82 -13.02
N GLN A 593 -32.76 -10.84 -13.47
CA GLN A 593 -32.30 -9.78 -12.58
C GLN A 593 -33.38 -8.71 -12.40
N PRO A 594 -33.81 -8.42 -11.13
CA PRO A 594 -34.70 -7.31 -10.89
C PRO A 594 -34.01 -6.00 -11.29
N ALA A 595 -34.69 -5.13 -12.03
CA ALA A 595 -34.20 -3.81 -12.37
C ALA A 595 -33.79 -3.07 -11.08
N LEU A 596 -32.51 -2.71 -10.96
CA LEU A 596 -32.05 -1.85 -9.87
C LEU A 596 -32.84 -0.54 -9.92
N GLU A 597 -33.60 -0.27 -8.88
CA GLU A 597 -34.33 1.00 -8.74
C GLU A 597 -33.31 2.15 -8.78
N SER A 598 -33.33 2.91 -9.85
CA SER A 598 -32.52 4.11 -10.06
C SER A 598 -33.02 5.22 -9.13
N GLY A 599 -32.25 5.58 -8.09
CA GLY A 599 -32.58 6.73 -7.26
C GLY A 599 -31.83 6.86 -5.94
N GLY A 600 -31.04 5.88 -5.51
CA GLY A 600 -30.31 5.93 -4.25
C GLY A 600 -28.80 6.09 -4.41
N LEU A 601 -28.17 6.88 -3.54
CA LEU A 601 -26.73 6.89 -3.38
C LEU A 601 -26.31 5.66 -2.60
N THR A 602 -25.40 4.86 -3.18
CA THR A 602 -24.89 3.61 -2.58
C THR A 602 -23.51 3.81 -1.97
N ALA A 603 -23.14 2.95 -1.04
CA ALA A 603 -21.78 2.92 -0.49
C ALA A 603 -20.78 2.56 -1.58
N PRO A 604 -19.77 3.41 -1.83
CA PRO A 604 -18.74 3.15 -2.85
C PRO A 604 -17.71 2.11 -2.40
N MET A 605 -17.76 1.74 -1.13
CA MET A 605 -16.87 0.77 -0.48
C MET A 605 -17.50 0.32 0.83
N PRO A 606 -17.17 -0.86 1.34
CA PRO A 606 -17.57 -1.24 2.70
C PRO A 606 -16.84 -0.38 3.73
N GLY A 607 -17.59 0.08 4.74
CA GLY A 607 -17.04 0.95 5.76
C GLY A 607 -18.02 1.24 6.88
N ARG A 608 -17.64 2.15 7.77
CA ARG A 608 -18.44 2.61 8.88
C ARG A 608 -18.94 4.04 8.62
N ILE A 609 -20.21 4.28 8.83
CA ILE A 609 -20.76 5.64 8.77
C ILE A 609 -20.25 6.44 9.98
N VAL A 610 -19.47 7.48 9.72
CA VAL A 610 -18.89 8.35 10.77
C VAL A 610 -19.83 9.49 11.12
N ALA A 611 -20.41 10.13 10.11
CA ALA A 611 -21.30 11.28 10.31
C ALA A 611 -22.32 11.42 9.17
N LEU A 612 -23.51 11.90 9.51
CA LEU A 612 -24.53 12.37 8.58
C LEU A 612 -24.50 13.91 8.59
N LEU A 613 -24.12 14.52 7.46
CA LEU A 613 -23.81 15.96 7.41
C LEU A 613 -25.00 16.85 7.08
N VAL A 614 -26.11 16.27 6.59
CA VAL A 614 -27.33 16.98 6.25
C VAL A 614 -28.55 16.28 6.86
N ALA A 615 -29.61 17.02 7.11
CA ALA A 615 -30.86 16.44 7.61
C ALA A 615 -31.75 15.93 6.45
N PRO A 616 -32.61 14.91 6.68
CA PRO A 616 -33.65 14.54 5.72
C PRO A 616 -34.54 15.73 5.32
N GLY A 617 -34.91 15.85 4.06
CA GLY A 617 -35.66 16.96 3.50
C GLY A 617 -34.83 18.18 3.08
N THR A 618 -33.49 18.13 3.24
CA THR A 618 -32.60 19.24 2.86
C THR A 618 -32.43 19.32 1.34
N GLN A 619 -32.63 20.50 0.77
CA GLN A 619 -32.21 20.79 -0.61
C GLN A 619 -30.72 21.06 -0.65
N VAL A 620 -30.03 20.41 -1.59
CA VAL A 620 -28.57 20.48 -1.76
C VAL A 620 -28.23 20.76 -3.22
N THR A 621 -27.07 21.38 -3.43
CA THR A 621 -26.46 21.55 -4.75
C THR A 621 -25.47 20.48 -5.03
N ARG A 622 -25.15 20.22 -6.29
CA ARG A 622 -24.10 19.31 -6.71
C ARG A 622 -22.79 19.57 -5.96
N GLY A 623 -22.20 18.51 -5.40
CA GLY A 623 -20.95 18.60 -4.63
C GLY A 623 -21.15 18.91 -3.14
N THR A 624 -22.39 19.15 -2.66
CA THR A 624 -22.65 19.32 -1.22
C THR A 624 -22.33 18.04 -0.47
N PRO A 625 -21.49 18.08 0.61
CA PRO A 625 -21.21 16.92 1.45
C PRO A 625 -22.48 16.38 2.13
N LEU A 626 -22.75 15.08 2.02
CA LEU A 626 -23.97 14.44 2.54
C LEU A 626 -23.71 13.57 3.77
N LEU A 627 -22.68 12.74 3.70
CA LEU A 627 -22.27 11.86 4.80
C LEU A 627 -20.78 11.51 4.70
N VAL A 628 -20.21 11.04 5.80
CA VAL A 628 -18.82 10.58 5.88
C VAL A 628 -18.79 9.08 6.17
N LEU A 629 -18.11 8.33 5.30
CA LEU A 629 -17.84 6.92 5.42
C LEU A 629 -16.35 6.72 5.77
N GLU A 630 -16.04 5.96 6.81
CA GLU A 630 -14.67 5.59 7.16
C GLU A 630 -14.40 4.12 6.78
N ALA A 631 -13.32 3.88 6.05
CA ALA A 631 -12.77 2.56 5.82
C ALA A 631 -11.25 2.60 5.87
N MET A 632 -10.60 1.61 6.49
CA MET A 632 -9.13 1.45 6.52
C MET A 632 -8.37 2.73 6.88
N LYS A 633 -8.86 3.48 7.90
CA LYS A 633 -8.31 4.78 8.36
C LYS A 633 -8.46 5.95 7.38
N MET A 634 -9.18 5.76 6.28
CA MET A 634 -9.52 6.84 5.34
C MET A 634 -10.97 7.24 5.51
N GLU A 635 -11.21 8.55 5.58
CA GLU A 635 -12.54 9.12 5.56
C GLU A 635 -12.91 9.52 4.12
N HIS A 636 -14.03 9.03 3.65
CA HIS A 636 -14.58 9.37 2.35
C HIS A 636 -15.90 10.13 2.53
N THR A 637 -15.93 11.36 2.05
CA THR A 637 -17.13 12.19 2.07
C THR A 637 -17.94 11.98 0.80
N LEU A 638 -19.14 11.41 0.93
CA LEU A 638 -20.08 11.32 -0.18
C LEU A 638 -20.73 12.68 -0.40
N GLN A 639 -20.75 13.10 -1.66
CA GLN A 639 -21.29 14.38 -2.11
C GLN A 639 -22.53 14.18 -2.98
N ALA A 640 -23.39 15.19 -3.05
CA ALA A 640 -24.53 15.19 -3.93
C ALA A 640 -24.09 15.12 -5.41
N PRO A 641 -24.61 14.17 -6.21
CA PRO A 641 -24.23 13.98 -7.62
C PRO A 641 -24.82 15.06 -8.53
N ALA A 642 -25.89 15.70 -8.10
CA ALA A 642 -26.64 16.75 -8.81
C ALA A 642 -27.30 17.69 -7.79
N ASP A 643 -27.94 18.74 -8.27
CA ASP A 643 -28.88 19.52 -7.48
C ASP A 643 -30.08 18.65 -7.17
N GLY A 644 -30.60 18.68 -5.94
CA GLY A 644 -31.70 17.81 -5.55
C GLY A 644 -32.04 17.88 -4.07
N THR A 645 -32.86 16.93 -3.61
CA THR A 645 -33.32 16.81 -2.22
C THR A 645 -32.96 15.47 -1.62
N VAL A 646 -32.37 15.46 -0.42
CA VAL A 646 -32.12 14.25 0.37
C VAL A 646 -33.45 13.84 1.04
N GLN A 647 -34.10 12.80 0.55
CA GLN A 647 -35.40 12.33 1.09
C GLN A 647 -35.21 11.64 2.45
N GLY A 648 -34.16 10.84 2.62
CA GLY A 648 -33.89 10.16 3.88
C GLY A 648 -32.60 9.34 3.84
N PHE A 649 -32.09 9.02 5.03
CA PHE A 649 -30.97 8.09 5.17
C PHE A 649 -31.48 6.70 5.50
N ARG A 650 -30.91 5.67 4.83
CA ARG A 650 -31.17 4.25 5.09
C ARG A 650 -30.21 3.66 6.11
N VAL A 651 -29.25 4.47 6.56
CA VAL A 651 -28.17 4.08 7.49
C VAL A 651 -28.06 5.04 8.65
N ARG A 652 -27.36 4.62 9.73
CA ARG A 652 -27.16 5.42 10.95
C ARG A 652 -25.66 5.64 11.20
N GLU A 653 -25.33 6.68 11.96
CA GLU A 653 -23.97 6.87 12.45
C GLU A 653 -23.51 5.66 13.28
N GLY A 654 -22.28 5.21 13.02
CA GLY A 654 -21.68 4.04 13.63
C GLY A 654 -22.00 2.72 12.94
N GLU A 655 -22.91 2.68 11.97
CA GLU A 655 -23.31 1.47 11.24
C GLU A 655 -22.22 1.03 10.26
N LEU A 656 -22.01 -0.29 10.15
CA LEU A 656 -21.15 -0.91 9.14
C LEU A 656 -21.97 -1.23 7.90
N VAL A 657 -21.54 -0.77 6.75
CA VAL A 657 -22.19 -0.98 5.45
C VAL A 657 -21.26 -1.75 4.51
N GLY A 658 -21.85 -2.57 3.65
CA GLY A 658 -21.16 -3.26 2.56
C GLY A 658 -21.06 -2.37 1.31
N ASP A 659 -20.24 -2.78 0.33
CA ASP A 659 -20.20 -2.14 -0.98
C ASP A 659 -21.56 -2.26 -1.68
N GLY A 660 -21.99 -1.18 -2.37
CA GLY A 660 -23.27 -1.13 -3.08
C GLY A 660 -24.51 -1.02 -2.19
N VAL A 661 -24.38 -1.02 -0.86
CA VAL A 661 -25.53 -0.83 0.04
C VAL A 661 -26.09 0.57 -0.12
N ALA A 662 -27.42 0.68 -0.30
CA ALA A 662 -28.10 1.97 -0.41
C ALA A 662 -27.98 2.76 0.91
N LEU A 663 -27.42 3.96 0.84
CA LEU A 663 -27.13 4.81 1.99
C LEU A 663 -28.23 5.85 2.25
N LEU A 664 -28.76 6.40 1.19
CA LEU A 664 -29.80 7.42 1.27
C LEU A 664 -30.63 7.45 -0.01
N ASP A 665 -31.84 7.99 0.11
CA ASP A 665 -32.73 8.28 -1.01
C ASP A 665 -32.52 9.73 -1.45
N PHE A 666 -32.18 9.90 -2.74
CA PHE A 666 -31.89 11.19 -3.34
C PHE A 666 -32.80 11.45 -4.54
N GLU A 667 -33.43 12.58 -4.59
CA GLU A 667 -34.28 13.02 -5.70
C GLU A 667 -33.60 14.21 -6.39
N ALA A 668 -33.10 13.98 -7.60
CA ALA A 668 -32.51 15.02 -8.43
C ALA A 668 -33.62 15.95 -8.99
N VAL A 669 -33.36 17.27 -9.05
CA VAL A 669 -34.25 18.25 -9.64
C VAL A 669 -34.11 18.33 -11.15
#